data_2accdd9d961ae11f4b52f8747cc93afc
#
_entry.id   2accdd9d961ae11f4b52f8747cc93afc
#
_cell.length_a   1.000
_cell.length_b   1.000
_cell.length_c   1.000
_cell.angle_alpha   90.00
_cell.angle_beta   90.00
_cell.angle_gamma   90.00
#
_symmetry.space_group_name_H-M   'P 1'
#
loop_
_entity.id
_entity.type
_entity.pdbx_description
1 polymer ?
#
loop_
_entity_poly.entity_id
_entity_poly.type
_entity_poly.pdbx_seq_one_letter_code
_entity_poly.pdbx_strand_id
1 'polypeptide(L)'
;MGFQTTLGSYNLTINCLKNPGLFQTEYQLRKQQLDVQIALPQQVPVPKDSGGGFTHEVHKNNAQNMYYAGIVYQLSGEQKYANYVRDLLLKYAQLYPTLPLHPERKTDSVISAGKLFWQNLNESVWLVYSIQAYDAVMPSLTAAERTKIEAGLFRPIATFLSENSPETFNKIHNHATWATCAVGMTGYVLGEHEWVEKSLLGLDKSGKGGFLQQLQELFSPQGYYNEGPYYQRYALLPFVTFAKAIEVNEPQRKIFEYRDGIILKAINTTIQLSYNKLFFPINDAIKDKGIDTIELVNGVAIAYGITADQRLLAIAKLQATTLLTGDGLKVAQALDKGLAQPYEFKSMAFGDGAKGDEGALVVMRAADQALVFKATAQGMGHGHFDKLNWLFFDKGQEIVSDYGAARFLNVEAKFGGRYLPENNTYANQTIAHNTLVVDETSHFNGNTEKGNSQHPQLLYFTQNDKIKISAARMNSAYKNVDFVRTMAQITVPGLAQPVILDLLNVTAKAAHQFDLPLHYKGQLVDTNFELTTSVDNLRPLGKKNGYQHLWLKARATPLKPLAQITWLNENGRFYSLSTLVQNKAEILFTQIGANDPNFNLRTENAFIVRIPRTKSYDFVSLLEPHGKYDPVNEFTQEGASQLQSLKSERQANVWLVSMLFVNGTELLLAVNNDRAQDAGATSSFVFRGVNHSFDGHFSLIELNKK
;
A
#
# COMPACT_ATOMS: atom_id res chain seq x y z
N MET A 1 27.67 -29.48 -11.93
CA MET A 1 28.21 -28.38 -12.75
C MET A 1 27.25 -27.22 -12.58
N GLY A 2 27.69 -26.07 -12.13
CA GLY A 2 26.87 -24.87 -12.11
C GLY A 2 26.90 -24.24 -13.50
N PHE A 3 25.78 -24.07 -14.15
CA PHE A 3 25.68 -23.32 -15.40
C PHE A 3 25.54 -21.84 -15.07
N GLN A 4 26.33 -20.99 -15.74
CA GLN A 4 26.15 -19.55 -15.67
C GLN A 4 24.98 -19.20 -16.57
N THR A 5 23.91 -18.59 -16.01
CA THR A 5 22.79 -18.09 -16.78
C THR A 5 23.03 -16.64 -17.17
N THR A 6 22.48 -16.20 -18.30
CA THR A 6 22.62 -14.83 -18.82
C THR A 6 22.04 -13.82 -17.84
N LEU A 7 20.95 -14.15 -17.14
CA LEU A 7 20.29 -13.27 -16.18
C LEU A 7 20.90 -13.33 -14.77
N GLY A 8 21.98 -14.10 -14.59
CA GLY A 8 22.75 -14.16 -13.35
C GLY A 8 22.04 -14.81 -12.17
N SER A 9 20.90 -15.45 -12.42
CA SER A 9 20.08 -16.02 -11.36
C SER A 9 20.75 -17.21 -10.68
N TYR A 10 21.63 -17.98 -11.39
CA TYR A 10 21.98 -19.34 -10.97
C TYR A 10 23.45 -19.71 -11.17
N ASN A 11 24.35 -19.17 -10.39
CA ASN A 11 25.65 -19.79 -10.14
C ASN A 11 25.56 -20.80 -8.97
N LEU A 12 24.48 -21.58 -8.96
CA LEU A 12 24.16 -22.49 -7.87
C LEU A 12 24.58 -23.92 -8.20
N THR A 13 25.17 -24.60 -7.24
CA THR A 13 25.53 -26.00 -7.33
C THR A 13 24.76 -26.79 -6.29
N ILE A 14 24.67 -28.12 -6.47
CA ILE A 14 24.08 -29.03 -5.48
C ILE A 14 24.72 -28.89 -4.08
N ASN A 15 25.95 -28.40 -4.01
CA ASN A 15 26.62 -28.13 -2.75
C ASN A 15 25.95 -27.04 -1.91
N CYS A 16 25.21 -26.14 -2.55
CA CYS A 16 24.42 -25.10 -1.86
C CYS A 16 23.28 -25.70 -1.02
N LEU A 17 22.89 -26.94 -1.29
CA LEU A 17 21.82 -27.67 -0.60
C LEU A 17 22.33 -28.47 0.61
N LYS A 18 23.63 -28.46 0.92
CA LYS A 18 24.19 -29.24 2.03
C LYS A 18 23.98 -28.62 3.40
N ASN A 19 23.65 -27.33 3.47
CA ASN A 19 23.40 -26.66 4.74
C ASN A 19 21.89 -26.54 4.96
N PRO A 20 21.37 -26.94 6.13
CA PRO A 20 20.00 -26.65 6.52
C PRO A 20 19.79 -25.13 6.59
N GLY A 21 18.56 -24.66 6.36
CA GLY A 21 18.23 -23.26 6.40
C GLY A 21 17.10 -22.93 5.44
N LEU A 22 16.75 -21.65 5.34
CA LEU A 22 15.64 -21.18 4.51
C LEU A 22 15.80 -21.59 3.03
N PHE A 23 17.02 -21.59 2.50
CA PHE A 23 17.27 -21.93 1.10
C PHE A 23 16.95 -23.41 0.80
N GLN A 24 17.40 -24.32 1.66
CA GLN A 24 17.11 -25.74 1.49
C GLN A 24 15.62 -26.05 1.71
N THR A 25 15.00 -25.41 2.70
CA THR A 25 13.56 -25.57 2.97
C THR A 25 12.74 -25.15 1.75
N GLU A 26 13.04 -23.99 1.17
CA GLU A 26 12.37 -23.49 -0.04
C GLU A 26 12.61 -24.41 -1.25
N TYR A 27 13.83 -24.89 -1.44
CA TYR A 27 14.15 -25.87 -2.49
C TYR A 27 13.31 -27.14 -2.38
N GLN A 28 13.25 -27.73 -1.18
CA GLN A 28 12.48 -28.96 -0.96
C GLN A 28 11.00 -28.75 -1.21
N LEU A 29 10.45 -27.63 -0.72
CA LEU A 29 9.05 -27.25 -0.95
C LEU A 29 8.74 -27.13 -2.46
N ARG A 30 9.57 -26.38 -3.19
CA ARG A 30 9.39 -26.21 -4.65
C ARG A 30 9.56 -27.48 -5.42
N LYS A 31 10.56 -28.28 -5.08
CA LYS A 31 10.79 -29.57 -5.70
C LYS A 31 9.60 -30.49 -5.50
N GLN A 32 9.06 -30.59 -4.28
CA GLN A 32 7.89 -31.43 -3.99
C GLN A 32 6.66 -30.97 -4.79
N GLN A 33 6.39 -29.69 -4.85
CA GLN A 33 5.29 -29.11 -5.65
C GLN A 33 5.45 -29.44 -7.13
N LEU A 34 6.66 -29.29 -7.67
CA LEU A 34 6.96 -29.58 -9.06
C LEU A 34 6.87 -31.07 -9.40
N ASP A 35 7.31 -31.97 -8.52
CA ASP A 35 7.21 -33.41 -8.75
C ASP A 35 5.74 -33.84 -8.94
N VAL A 36 4.80 -33.20 -8.24
CA VAL A 36 3.36 -33.40 -8.46
C VAL A 36 2.93 -32.84 -9.82
N GLN A 37 3.37 -31.61 -10.16
CA GLN A 37 2.95 -30.95 -11.42
C GLN A 37 3.50 -31.64 -12.67
N ILE A 38 4.74 -32.12 -12.65
CA ILE A 38 5.37 -32.82 -13.78
C ILE A 38 4.67 -34.15 -14.09
N ALA A 39 4.07 -34.78 -13.09
CA ALA A 39 3.29 -36.02 -13.26
C ALA A 39 1.94 -35.80 -13.97
N LEU A 40 1.45 -34.57 -14.03
CA LEU A 40 0.19 -34.22 -14.68
C LEU A 40 0.37 -33.95 -16.19
N PRO A 41 -0.68 -34.17 -17.00
CA PRO A 41 -0.66 -33.82 -18.41
C PRO A 41 -0.41 -32.32 -18.61
N GLN A 42 0.63 -31.99 -19.39
CA GLN A 42 0.94 -30.61 -19.75
C GLN A 42 -0.10 -30.02 -20.72
N GLN A 43 -0.86 -29.04 -20.28
CA GLN A 43 -1.89 -28.37 -21.07
C GLN A 43 -1.43 -26.97 -21.50
N VAL A 44 -1.64 -26.66 -22.77
CA VAL A 44 -1.47 -25.31 -23.34
C VAL A 44 -2.74 -25.02 -24.16
N PRO A 45 -3.84 -24.65 -23.49
CA PRO A 45 -5.12 -24.44 -24.17
C PRO A 45 -5.10 -23.15 -25.02
N VAL A 46 -5.99 -23.06 -26.01
CA VAL A 46 -6.23 -21.78 -26.70
C VAL A 46 -6.83 -20.78 -25.71
N PRO A 47 -6.29 -19.57 -25.57
CA PRO A 47 -6.78 -18.56 -24.63
C PRO A 47 -8.22 -18.13 -24.93
N LYS A 48 -9.07 -18.07 -23.89
CA LYS A 48 -10.48 -17.64 -24.04
C LYS A 48 -11.05 -16.90 -22.84
N ASP A 49 -10.38 -16.94 -21.68
CA ASP A 49 -10.91 -16.39 -20.42
C ASP A 49 -10.15 -15.13 -20.00
N SER A 50 -10.86 -14.17 -19.45
CA SER A 50 -10.26 -13.03 -18.76
C SER A 50 -9.55 -13.44 -17.46
N GLY A 51 -8.96 -12.48 -16.77
CA GLY A 51 -8.18 -12.71 -15.54
C GLY A 51 -8.88 -13.61 -14.52
N GLY A 52 -8.22 -14.71 -14.17
CA GLY A 52 -8.68 -15.75 -13.27
C GLY A 52 -9.64 -16.79 -13.85
N GLY A 53 -9.96 -16.76 -15.16
CA GLY A 53 -10.63 -17.88 -15.85
C GLY A 53 -9.70 -19.08 -16.03
N PHE A 54 -10.27 -20.22 -16.35
CA PHE A 54 -9.51 -21.49 -16.42
C PHE A 54 -8.26 -21.38 -17.32
N THR A 55 -8.40 -20.90 -18.58
CA THR A 55 -7.27 -20.80 -19.49
C THR A 55 -6.24 -19.78 -19.02
N HIS A 56 -6.68 -18.67 -18.44
CA HIS A 56 -5.80 -17.66 -17.85
C HIS A 56 -4.94 -18.26 -16.73
N GLU A 57 -5.55 -18.98 -15.77
CA GLU A 57 -4.83 -19.58 -14.65
C GLU A 57 -3.90 -20.71 -15.12
N VAL A 58 -4.28 -21.50 -16.12
CA VAL A 58 -3.39 -22.52 -16.70
C VAL A 58 -2.12 -21.87 -17.27
N HIS A 59 -2.22 -20.79 -18.07
CA HIS A 59 -1.04 -20.14 -18.63
C HIS A 59 -0.18 -19.49 -17.55
N LYS A 60 -0.78 -18.84 -16.58
CA LYS A 60 -0.09 -18.25 -15.43
C LYS A 60 0.67 -19.30 -14.63
N ASN A 61 0.02 -20.41 -14.28
CA ASN A 61 0.63 -21.51 -13.53
C ASN A 61 1.75 -22.19 -14.34
N ASN A 62 1.58 -22.37 -15.66
CA ASN A 62 2.63 -22.88 -16.52
C ASN A 62 3.90 -22.02 -16.46
N ALA A 63 3.78 -20.69 -16.54
CA ALA A 63 4.94 -19.81 -16.46
C ALA A 63 5.68 -19.95 -15.12
N GLN A 64 4.93 -19.95 -14.00
CA GLN A 64 5.50 -20.11 -12.67
C GLN A 64 6.16 -21.48 -12.49
N ASN A 65 5.50 -22.56 -12.94
CA ASN A 65 6.05 -23.91 -12.86
C ASN A 65 7.29 -24.08 -13.73
N MET A 66 7.32 -23.50 -14.95
CA MET A 66 8.52 -23.48 -15.80
C MET A 66 9.68 -22.77 -15.12
N TYR A 67 9.42 -21.60 -14.51
CA TYR A 67 10.42 -20.82 -13.78
C TYR A 67 11.04 -21.66 -12.64
N TYR A 68 10.23 -22.23 -11.76
CA TYR A 68 10.74 -23.07 -10.68
C TYR A 68 11.38 -24.37 -11.17
N ALA A 69 10.88 -24.98 -12.25
CA ALA A 69 11.49 -26.16 -12.84
C ALA A 69 12.89 -25.86 -13.40
N GLY A 70 13.08 -24.69 -14.05
CA GLY A 70 14.38 -24.21 -14.48
C GLY A 70 15.37 -24.07 -13.31
N ILE A 71 14.93 -23.50 -12.19
CA ILE A 71 15.73 -23.36 -10.96
C ILE A 71 16.09 -24.72 -10.38
N VAL A 72 15.10 -25.61 -10.22
CA VAL A 72 15.32 -26.93 -9.64
C VAL A 72 16.24 -27.77 -10.53
N TYR A 73 16.14 -27.63 -11.86
CA TYR A 73 17.08 -28.24 -12.80
C TYR A 73 18.53 -27.77 -12.53
N GLN A 74 18.74 -26.45 -12.40
CA GLN A 74 20.06 -25.87 -12.11
C GLN A 74 20.66 -26.42 -10.81
N LEU A 75 19.83 -26.57 -9.78
CA LEU A 75 20.27 -27.06 -8.46
C LEU A 75 20.47 -28.58 -8.39
N SER A 76 19.57 -29.36 -9.02
CA SER A 76 19.58 -30.82 -8.90
C SER A 76 20.33 -31.54 -10.03
N GLY A 77 20.35 -30.94 -11.24
CA GLY A 77 20.80 -31.59 -12.46
C GLY A 77 19.83 -32.64 -13.03
N GLU A 78 18.63 -32.80 -12.41
CA GLU A 78 17.65 -33.79 -12.84
C GLU A 78 16.99 -33.40 -14.16
N GLN A 79 17.28 -34.12 -15.25
CA GLN A 79 16.85 -33.79 -16.61
C GLN A 79 15.31 -33.68 -16.77
N LYS A 80 14.52 -34.35 -15.92
CA LYS A 80 13.07 -34.31 -15.99
C LYS A 80 12.50 -32.89 -15.89
N TYR A 81 13.14 -31.99 -15.12
CA TYR A 81 12.71 -30.59 -14.96
C TYR A 81 13.03 -29.77 -16.22
N ALA A 82 14.22 -29.98 -16.81
CA ALA A 82 14.55 -29.34 -18.08
C ALA A 82 13.62 -29.80 -19.23
N ASN A 83 13.31 -31.11 -19.28
CA ASN A 83 12.36 -31.67 -20.24
C ASN A 83 10.98 -31.05 -20.08
N TYR A 84 10.49 -30.88 -18.83
CA TYR A 84 9.20 -30.23 -18.57
C TYR A 84 9.15 -28.82 -19.14
N VAL A 85 10.18 -27.99 -18.90
CA VAL A 85 10.29 -26.63 -19.45
C VAL A 85 10.34 -26.66 -20.98
N ARG A 86 11.22 -27.50 -21.56
CA ARG A 86 11.35 -27.67 -23.00
C ARG A 86 10.02 -27.97 -23.67
N ASP A 87 9.31 -28.99 -23.17
CA ASP A 87 8.07 -29.49 -23.78
C ASP A 87 6.96 -28.45 -23.76
N LEU A 88 6.83 -27.69 -22.65
CA LEU A 88 5.91 -26.56 -22.58
C LEU A 88 6.28 -25.44 -23.54
N LEU A 89 7.56 -25.01 -23.58
CA LEU A 89 8.02 -23.97 -24.49
C LEU A 89 7.81 -24.34 -25.95
N LEU A 90 8.03 -25.60 -26.34
CA LEU A 90 7.76 -26.07 -27.70
C LEU A 90 6.27 -26.03 -28.05
N LYS A 91 5.38 -26.35 -27.11
CA LYS A 91 3.93 -26.23 -27.31
C LYS A 91 3.51 -24.76 -27.47
N TYR A 92 4.06 -23.87 -26.63
CA TYR A 92 3.82 -22.43 -26.79
C TYR A 92 4.39 -21.87 -28.09
N ALA A 93 5.57 -22.30 -28.52
CA ALA A 93 6.15 -21.90 -29.80
C ALA A 93 5.31 -22.34 -31.00
N GLN A 94 4.56 -23.42 -30.87
CA GLN A 94 3.62 -23.87 -31.91
C GLN A 94 2.29 -23.08 -31.84
N LEU A 95 1.80 -22.76 -30.64
CA LEU A 95 0.52 -22.07 -30.44
C LEU A 95 0.61 -20.57 -30.74
N TYR A 96 1.61 -19.87 -30.19
CA TYR A 96 1.63 -18.41 -30.15
C TYR A 96 1.52 -17.72 -31.51
N PRO A 97 2.19 -18.19 -32.60
CA PRO A 97 2.05 -17.58 -33.92
C PRO A 97 0.64 -17.66 -34.52
N THR A 98 -0.19 -18.59 -34.02
CA THR A 98 -1.56 -18.79 -34.51
C THR A 98 -2.59 -17.93 -33.81
N LEU A 99 -2.19 -17.28 -32.69
CA LEU A 99 -3.12 -16.54 -31.84
C LEU A 99 -3.46 -15.16 -32.43
N PRO A 100 -4.75 -14.84 -32.60
CA PRO A 100 -5.22 -13.47 -32.75
C PRO A 100 -5.08 -12.69 -31.44
N LEU A 101 -5.50 -11.42 -31.43
CA LEU A 101 -5.72 -10.70 -30.18
C LEU A 101 -6.77 -11.43 -29.33
N HIS A 102 -6.58 -11.42 -28.01
CA HIS A 102 -7.41 -12.17 -27.06
C HIS A 102 -8.90 -11.81 -27.20
N PRO A 103 -9.83 -12.80 -27.22
CA PRO A 103 -11.25 -12.56 -27.43
C PRO A 103 -11.91 -11.70 -26.34
N GLU A 104 -11.46 -11.83 -25.07
CA GLU A 104 -11.98 -11.07 -23.91
C GLU A 104 -11.30 -9.70 -23.74
N ARG A 105 -10.57 -9.21 -24.75
CA ARG A 105 -10.01 -7.86 -24.68
C ARG A 105 -11.13 -6.85 -24.57
N LYS A 106 -10.92 -5.81 -23.73
CA LYS A 106 -11.84 -4.68 -23.69
C LYS A 106 -11.84 -3.97 -25.04
N THR A 107 -12.99 -3.90 -25.68
CA THR A 107 -13.17 -3.36 -27.04
C THR A 107 -12.71 -1.92 -27.19
N ASP A 108 -12.73 -1.15 -26.08
CA ASP A 108 -12.41 0.28 -26.08
C ASP A 108 -10.91 0.58 -25.97
N SER A 109 -10.07 -0.43 -25.80
CA SER A 109 -8.62 -0.29 -25.66
C SER A 109 -7.88 -1.42 -26.36
N VAL A 110 -7.72 -1.27 -27.66
CA VAL A 110 -6.80 -2.13 -28.47
C VAL A 110 -5.37 -2.02 -27.94
N ILE A 111 -5.04 -0.89 -27.31
CA ILE A 111 -3.72 -0.51 -26.81
C ILE A 111 -3.18 -1.47 -25.74
N SER A 112 -4.05 -2.06 -24.92
CA SER A 112 -3.63 -2.94 -23.83
C SER A 112 -3.98 -4.41 -24.02
N ALA A 113 -4.45 -4.82 -25.21
CA ALA A 113 -4.80 -6.20 -25.50
C ALA A 113 -3.56 -7.09 -25.60
N GLY A 114 -3.66 -8.31 -25.08
CA GLY A 114 -2.68 -9.38 -25.29
C GLY A 114 -3.15 -10.37 -26.35
N LYS A 115 -2.38 -11.42 -26.59
CA LYS A 115 -2.72 -12.59 -27.41
C LYS A 115 -2.93 -13.81 -26.53
N LEU A 116 -1.94 -14.13 -25.72
CA LEU A 116 -1.97 -15.24 -24.75
C LEU A 116 -2.83 -14.90 -23.53
N PHE A 117 -2.95 -13.62 -23.21
CA PHE A 117 -3.76 -13.09 -22.11
C PHE A 117 -4.66 -11.94 -22.60
N TRP A 118 -5.71 -11.67 -21.85
CA TRP A 118 -6.66 -10.59 -22.15
C TRP A 118 -6.02 -9.19 -22.10
N GLN A 119 -4.88 -9.05 -21.39
CA GLN A 119 -4.08 -7.83 -21.29
C GLN A 119 -2.60 -8.14 -21.57
N ASN A 120 -1.91 -7.21 -22.24
CA ASN A 120 -0.47 -7.28 -22.44
C ASN A 120 0.36 -7.23 -21.14
N LEU A 121 -0.19 -6.66 -20.06
CA LEU A 121 0.42 -6.74 -18.72
C LEU A 121 0.66 -8.20 -18.30
N ASN A 122 -0.38 -9.04 -18.37
CA ASN A 122 -0.29 -10.44 -17.97
C ASN A 122 0.64 -11.23 -18.89
N GLU A 123 0.67 -10.88 -20.17
CA GLU A 123 1.58 -11.45 -21.15
C GLU A 123 3.04 -11.07 -20.88
N SER A 124 3.29 -9.83 -20.46
CA SER A 124 4.61 -9.37 -19.99
C SER A 124 5.08 -10.12 -18.74
N VAL A 125 4.20 -10.29 -17.76
CA VAL A 125 4.49 -11.09 -16.55
C VAL A 125 4.84 -12.53 -16.93
N TRP A 126 4.06 -13.13 -17.83
CA TRP A 126 4.31 -14.48 -18.34
C TRP A 126 5.69 -14.57 -19.00
N LEU A 127 6.06 -13.60 -19.84
CA LEU A 127 7.34 -13.55 -20.52
C LEU A 127 8.51 -13.42 -19.55
N VAL A 128 8.38 -12.59 -18.48
CA VAL A 128 9.42 -12.46 -17.45
C VAL A 128 9.76 -13.81 -16.80
N TYR A 129 8.75 -14.60 -16.45
CA TYR A 129 8.98 -15.93 -15.86
C TYR A 129 9.49 -16.93 -16.89
N SER A 130 8.95 -16.93 -18.10
CA SER A 130 9.25 -17.93 -19.13
C SER A 130 10.64 -17.74 -19.74
N ILE A 131 11.10 -16.48 -19.89
CA ILE A 131 12.46 -16.23 -20.41
C ILE A 131 13.54 -16.64 -19.38
N GLN A 132 13.28 -16.48 -18.09
CA GLN A 132 14.17 -16.97 -17.04
C GLN A 132 14.22 -18.50 -17.02
N ALA A 133 13.06 -19.15 -17.21
CA ALA A 133 13.01 -20.61 -17.31
C ALA A 133 13.79 -21.12 -18.53
N TYR A 134 13.66 -20.44 -19.68
CA TYR A 134 14.42 -20.76 -20.89
C TYR A 134 15.92 -20.60 -20.66
N ASP A 135 16.37 -19.45 -20.13
CA ASP A 135 17.77 -19.19 -19.80
C ASP A 135 18.36 -20.29 -18.91
N ALA A 136 17.61 -20.75 -17.92
CA ALA A 136 18.03 -21.81 -16.99
C ALA A 136 18.23 -23.18 -17.66
N VAL A 137 17.44 -23.51 -18.71
CA VAL A 137 17.49 -24.83 -19.36
C VAL A 137 18.16 -24.81 -20.72
N MET A 138 18.44 -23.64 -21.30
CA MET A 138 19.00 -23.45 -22.63
C MET A 138 20.20 -24.34 -22.95
N PRO A 139 21.17 -24.55 -22.01
CA PRO A 139 22.30 -25.43 -22.26
C PRO A 139 21.93 -26.93 -22.48
N SER A 140 20.74 -27.35 -22.05
CA SER A 140 20.24 -28.72 -22.23
C SER A 140 19.46 -28.93 -23.53
N LEU A 141 19.16 -27.85 -24.26
CA LEU A 141 18.38 -27.86 -25.48
C LEU A 141 19.27 -28.07 -26.73
N THR A 142 18.77 -28.81 -27.70
CA THR A 142 19.40 -28.91 -29.02
C THR A 142 19.29 -27.57 -29.78
N ALA A 143 20.17 -27.34 -30.74
CA ALA A 143 20.13 -26.14 -31.57
C ALA A 143 18.78 -25.98 -32.29
N ALA A 144 18.20 -27.10 -32.78
CA ALA A 144 16.89 -27.08 -33.45
C ALA A 144 15.76 -26.69 -32.53
N GLU A 145 15.75 -27.19 -31.28
CA GLU A 145 14.75 -26.81 -30.26
C GLU A 145 14.88 -25.32 -29.91
N ARG A 146 16.10 -24.83 -29.69
CA ARG A 146 16.35 -23.40 -29.43
C ARG A 146 15.82 -22.53 -30.56
N THR A 147 16.20 -22.81 -31.81
CA THR A 147 15.70 -22.07 -32.97
C THR A 147 14.19 -22.05 -33.04
N LYS A 148 13.52 -23.19 -32.81
CA LYS A 148 12.06 -23.30 -32.86
C LYS A 148 11.41 -22.47 -31.73
N ILE A 149 11.92 -22.53 -30.51
CA ILE A 149 11.40 -21.79 -29.37
C ILE A 149 11.61 -20.29 -29.57
N GLU A 150 12.80 -19.87 -29.95
CA GLU A 150 13.11 -18.46 -30.13
C GLU A 150 12.29 -17.83 -31.26
N ALA A 151 12.24 -18.47 -32.45
CA ALA A 151 11.52 -17.95 -33.61
C ALA A 151 10.00 -18.03 -33.45
N GLY A 152 9.48 -19.09 -32.81
CA GLY A 152 8.04 -19.31 -32.65
C GLY A 152 7.42 -18.65 -31.44
N LEU A 153 8.22 -18.27 -30.45
CA LEU A 153 7.70 -17.78 -29.16
C LEU A 153 8.32 -16.46 -28.72
N PHE A 154 9.61 -16.45 -28.33
CA PHE A 154 10.19 -15.30 -27.64
C PHE A 154 10.33 -14.07 -28.53
N ARG A 155 10.78 -14.21 -29.77
CA ARG A 155 10.86 -13.09 -30.73
C ARG A 155 9.48 -12.53 -31.05
N PRO A 156 8.45 -13.32 -31.39
CA PRO A 156 7.09 -12.82 -31.62
C PRO A 156 6.47 -12.11 -30.41
N ILE A 157 6.65 -12.62 -29.18
CA ILE A 157 6.12 -11.97 -27.99
C ILE A 157 6.84 -10.65 -27.71
N ALA A 158 8.17 -10.62 -27.77
CA ALA A 158 8.94 -9.40 -27.53
C ALA A 158 8.59 -8.30 -28.54
N THR A 159 8.49 -8.63 -29.83
CA THR A 159 8.02 -7.71 -30.88
C THR A 159 6.59 -7.22 -30.62
N PHE A 160 5.69 -8.13 -30.22
CA PHE A 160 4.30 -7.78 -29.93
C PHE A 160 4.20 -6.80 -28.74
N LEU A 161 4.92 -7.05 -27.64
CA LEU A 161 4.89 -6.21 -26.44
C LEU A 161 5.59 -4.86 -26.63
N SER A 162 6.52 -4.75 -27.58
CA SER A 162 7.27 -3.54 -27.88
C SER A 162 6.74 -2.82 -29.13
N GLU A 163 7.18 -3.24 -30.31
CA GLU A 163 6.96 -2.56 -31.57
C GLU A 163 5.50 -2.55 -32.03
N ASN A 164 4.74 -3.62 -31.71
CA ASN A 164 3.32 -3.73 -32.06
C ASN A 164 2.40 -3.14 -30.97
N SER A 165 2.94 -2.72 -29.83
CA SER A 165 2.21 -2.09 -28.73
C SER A 165 2.89 -0.81 -28.25
N PRO A 166 3.25 0.13 -29.14
CA PRO A 166 4.13 1.26 -28.82
C PRO A 166 3.55 2.20 -27.76
N GLU A 167 2.24 2.41 -27.77
CA GLU A 167 1.57 3.29 -26.80
C GLU A 167 1.60 2.72 -25.37
N THR A 168 1.52 1.39 -25.24
CA THR A 168 1.67 0.76 -23.93
C THR A 168 3.12 0.72 -23.50
N PHE A 169 4.04 0.37 -24.40
CA PHE A 169 5.46 0.21 -24.09
C PHE A 169 6.12 1.51 -23.63
N ASN A 170 5.78 2.66 -24.24
CA ASN A 170 6.33 3.97 -23.91
C ASN A 170 5.57 4.71 -22.79
N LYS A 171 4.45 4.18 -22.32
CA LYS A 171 3.64 4.83 -21.28
C LYS A 171 4.37 4.82 -19.93
N ILE A 172 4.26 5.89 -19.15
CA ILE A 172 4.72 5.90 -17.77
C ILE A 172 3.64 5.28 -16.89
N HIS A 173 3.73 3.97 -16.69
CA HIS A 173 2.72 3.17 -16.02
C HIS A 173 3.23 1.75 -15.74
N ASN A 174 2.70 1.05 -14.74
CA ASN A 174 3.11 -0.33 -14.39
C ASN A 174 3.04 -1.32 -15.55
N HIS A 175 2.10 -1.18 -16.50
CA HIS A 175 2.04 -2.02 -17.71
C HIS A 175 3.32 -1.90 -18.54
N ALA A 176 3.81 -0.68 -18.73
CA ALA A 176 5.06 -0.43 -19.45
C ALA A 176 6.29 -0.91 -18.65
N THR A 177 6.26 -0.79 -17.32
CA THR A 177 7.36 -1.31 -16.48
C THR A 177 7.53 -2.82 -16.68
N TRP A 178 6.42 -3.57 -16.69
CA TRP A 178 6.45 -5.01 -16.96
C TRP A 178 6.87 -5.32 -18.40
N ALA A 179 6.39 -4.56 -19.39
CA ALA A 179 6.74 -4.76 -20.81
C ALA A 179 8.23 -4.50 -21.06
N THR A 180 8.78 -3.39 -20.53
CA THR A 180 10.21 -3.06 -20.65
C THR A 180 11.10 -4.08 -19.93
N CYS A 181 10.69 -4.56 -18.75
CA CYS A 181 11.37 -5.65 -18.06
C CYS A 181 11.40 -6.92 -18.91
N ALA A 182 10.24 -7.36 -19.42
CA ALA A 182 10.09 -8.59 -20.20
C ALA A 182 10.91 -8.56 -21.50
N VAL A 183 10.80 -7.47 -22.28
CA VAL A 183 11.52 -7.31 -23.55
C VAL A 183 13.02 -7.15 -23.32
N GLY A 184 13.44 -6.37 -22.33
CA GLY A 184 14.85 -6.16 -22.01
C GLY A 184 15.54 -7.44 -21.54
N MET A 185 14.90 -8.22 -20.65
CA MET A 185 15.42 -9.52 -20.23
C MET A 185 15.50 -10.51 -21.41
N THR A 186 14.49 -10.51 -22.30
CA THR A 186 14.52 -11.31 -23.52
C THR A 186 15.67 -10.87 -24.42
N GLY A 187 15.93 -9.56 -24.53
CA GLY A 187 17.05 -8.99 -25.26
C GLY A 187 18.40 -9.52 -24.78
N TYR A 188 18.63 -9.56 -23.47
CA TYR A 188 19.87 -10.13 -22.89
C TYR A 188 20.01 -11.62 -23.23
N VAL A 189 18.96 -12.41 -23.03
CA VAL A 189 19.00 -13.87 -23.22
C VAL A 189 19.21 -14.26 -24.69
N LEU A 190 18.60 -13.52 -25.63
CA LEU A 190 18.71 -13.79 -27.08
C LEU A 190 19.85 -13.03 -27.77
N GLY A 191 20.61 -12.20 -27.05
CA GLY A 191 21.68 -11.37 -27.60
C GLY A 191 21.17 -10.21 -28.47
N GLU A 192 19.92 -9.75 -28.27
CA GLU A 192 19.28 -8.67 -29.01
C GLU A 192 19.47 -7.33 -28.28
N HIS A 193 20.65 -6.74 -28.40
CA HIS A 193 21.00 -5.50 -27.70
C HIS A 193 20.06 -4.32 -28.01
N GLU A 194 19.48 -4.29 -29.22
CA GLU A 194 18.52 -3.24 -29.60
C GLU A 194 17.27 -3.28 -28.73
N TRP A 195 16.79 -4.45 -28.33
CA TRP A 195 15.66 -4.57 -27.39
C TRP A 195 16.02 -4.13 -25.99
N VAL A 196 17.26 -4.35 -25.56
CA VAL A 196 17.75 -3.84 -24.28
C VAL A 196 17.72 -2.31 -24.28
N GLU A 197 18.29 -1.66 -25.29
CA GLU A 197 18.31 -0.20 -25.40
C GLU A 197 16.90 0.39 -25.51
N LYS A 198 16.01 -0.20 -26.30
CA LYS A 198 14.59 0.20 -26.36
C LYS A 198 13.89 0.05 -25.02
N SER A 199 14.17 -1.01 -24.29
CA SER A 199 13.60 -1.23 -22.96
C SER A 199 14.09 -0.22 -21.93
N LEU A 200 15.34 0.22 -22.02
CA LEU A 200 15.91 1.23 -21.12
C LEU A 200 15.40 2.65 -21.44
N LEU A 201 15.32 3.03 -22.71
CA LEU A 201 15.18 4.41 -23.16
C LEU A 201 13.85 4.71 -23.89
N GLY A 202 12.98 3.71 -24.08
CA GLY A 202 11.79 3.80 -24.95
C GLY A 202 12.08 3.37 -26.38
N LEU A 203 11.04 3.12 -27.18
CA LEU A 203 11.17 2.57 -28.53
C LEU A 203 12.01 3.43 -29.48
N ASP A 204 11.93 4.75 -29.35
CA ASP A 204 12.72 5.73 -30.12
C ASP A 204 14.10 6.02 -29.48
N LYS A 205 14.40 5.42 -28.37
CA LYS A 205 15.62 5.61 -27.55
C LYS A 205 15.85 7.05 -27.14
N SER A 206 14.80 7.86 -27.05
CA SER A 206 14.87 9.29 -26.65
C SER A 206 15.06 9.51 -25.15
N GLY A 207 14.84 8.48 -24.32
CA GLY A 207 14.80 8.59 -22.87
C GLY A 207 13.49 9.18 -22.32
N LYS A 208 12.50 9.47 -23.19
CA LYS A 208 11.17 9.93 -22.77
C LYS A 208 10.20 8.81 -22.41
N GLY A 209 10.61 7.58 -22.62
CA GLY A 209 9.93 6.34 -22.23
C GLY A 209 10.94 5.35 -21.69
N GLY A 210 10.52 4.08 -21.52
CA GLY A 210 11.38 3.00 -21.07
C GLY A 210 11.63 2.98 -19.57
N PHE A 211 12.45 2.04 -19.14
CA PHE A 211 12.67 1.67 -17.74
C PHE A 211 13.25 2.82 -16.90
N LEU A 212 14.20 3.58 -17.46
CA LEU A 212 14.83 4.69 -16.72
C LEU A 212 13.83 5.82 -16.46
N GLN A 213 12.96 6.12 -17.42
CA GLN A 213 11.91 7.13 -17.23
C GLN A 213 10.84 6.65 -16.25
N GLN A 214 10.51 5.35 -16.23
CA GLN A 214 9.62 4.76 -15.20
C GLN A 214 10.20 4.98 -13.79
N LEU A 215 11.49 4.74 -13.60
CA LEU A 215 12.17 4.99 -12.32
C LEU A 215 12.16 6.49 -11.95
N GLN A 216 12.21 7.38 -12.94
CA GLN A 216 12.20 8.82 -12.74
C GLN A 216 10.83 9.35 -12.31
N GLU A 217 9.76 8.84 -12.90
CA GLU A 217 8.43 9.44 -12.79
C GLU A 217 7.51 8.72 -11.78
N LEU A 218 7.69 7.41 -11.55
CA LEU A 218 6.77 6.63 -10.72
C LEU A 218 7.14 6.58 -9.24
N PHE A 219 8.36 6.98 -8.89
CA PHE A 219 8.81 7.03 -7.49
C PHE A 219 9.16 8.44 -7.06
N SER A 220 8.82 8.78 -5.83
CA SER A 220 9.33 9.99 -5.19
C SER A 220 10.82 9.85 -4.85
N PRO A 221 11.52 10.94 -4.49
CA PRO A 221 12.93 10.88 -4.05
C PRO A 221 13.16 9.96 -2.84
N GLN A 222 12.12 9.71 -2.03
CA GLN A 222 12.16 8.77 -0.90
C GLN A 222 11.84 7.33 -1.31
N GLY A 223 11.46 7.07 -2.56
CA GLY A 223 11.10 5.75 -3.06
C GLY A 223 9.63 5.36 -2.82
N TYR A 224 8.75 6.31 -2.57
CA TYR A 224 7.31 6.08 -2.50
C TYR A 224 6.72 5.97 -3.92
N TYR A 225 5.94 4.94 -4.17
CA TYR A 225 5.25 4.70 -5.43
C TYR A 225 3.84 5.30 -5.39
N ASN A 226 3.49 6.06 -6.41
CA ASN A 226 2.28 6.90 -6.45
C ASN A 226 0.93 6.17 -6.33
N GLU A 227 0.87 4.85 -6.56
CA GLU A 227 -0.36 4.05 -6.38
C GLU A 227 -0.57 3.57 -4.93
N GLY A 228 0.39 3.83 -4.03
CA GLY A 228 0.31 3.47 -2.62
C GLY A 228 0.94 2.12 -2.24
N PRO A 229 0.97 1.76 -0.94
CA PRO A 229 1.78 0.67 -0.40
C PRO A 229 1.50 -0.70 -1.02
N TYR A 230 0.24 -1.03 -1.22
CA TYR A 230 -0.17 -2.33 -1.77
C TYR A 230 0.31 -2.51 -3.22
N TYR A 231 0.18 -1.49 -4.05
CA TYR A 231 0.62 -1.54 -5.45
C TYR A 231 2.12 -1.32 -5.60
N GLN A 232 2.74 -0.58 -4.69
CA GLN A 232 4.19 -0.44 -4.65
C GLN A 232 4.89 -1.79 -4.58
N ARG A 233 4.42 -2.71 -3.71
CA ARG A 233 5.01 -4.04 -3.64
C ARG A 233 4.89 -4.80 -4.98
N TYR A 234 3.74 -4.69 -5.67
CA TYR A 234 3.52 -5.35 -6.97
C TYR A 234 4.38 -4.75 -8.08
N ALA A 235 4.46 -3.41 -8.14
CA ALA A 235 5.30 -2.70 -9.09
C ALA A 235 6.79 -2.98 -8.88
N LEU A 236 7.22 -3.27 -7.65
CA LEU A 236 8.62 -3.47 -7.30
C LEU A 236 9.26 -4.64 -8.06
N LEU A 237 8.52 -5.73 -8.34
CA LEU A 237 9.09 -6.95 -8.94
C LEU A 237 9.76 -6.71 -10.30
N PRO A 238 9.13 -6.10 -11.30
CA PRO A 238 9.80 -5.85 -12.58
C PRO A 238 10.98 -4.88 -12.44
N PHE A 239 10.91 -3.90 -11.52
CA PHE A 239 12.03 -3.00 -11.27
C PHE A 239 13.26 -3.71 -10.73
N VAL A 240 13.10 -4.53 -9.69
CA VAL A 240 14.26 -5.23 -9.08
C VAL A 240 14.79 -6.34 -9.97
N THR A 241 13.91 -7.05 -10.69
CA THR A 241 14.29 -8.17 -11.56
C THR A 241 15.06 -7.67 -12.79
N PHE A 242 14.59 -6.61 -13.45
CA PHE A 242 15.31 -6.07 -14.60
C PHE A 242 16.59 -5.34 -14.18
N ALA A 243 16.56 -4.60 -13.07
CA ALA A 243 17.80 -4.00 -12.53
C ALA A 243 18.87 -5.06 -12.20
N LYS A 244 18.45 -6.23 -11.67
CA LYS A 244 19.40 -7.34 -11.45
C LYS A 244 19.98 -7.88 -12.75
N ALA A 245 19.17 -8.03 -13.79
CA ALA A 245 19.63 -8.45 -15.11
C ALA A 245 20.61 -7.43 -15.73
N ILE A 246 20.33 -6.12 -15.59
CA ILE A 246 21.23 -5.05 -16.03
C ILE A 246 22.55 -5.11 -15.27
N GLU A 247 22.52 -5.23 -13.94
CA GLU A 247 23.71 -5.29 -13.09
C GLU A 247 24.64 -6.46 -13.46
N VAL A 248 24.05 -7.60 -13.82
CA VAL A 248 24.82 -8.79 -14.21
C VAL A 248 25.46 -8.64 -15.59
N ASN A 249 24.71 -8.11 -16.58
CA ASN A 249 25.16 -8.03 -17.96
C ASN A 249 25.94 -6.75 -18.29
N GLU A 250 25.57 -5.63 -17.64
CA GLU A 250 26.14 -4.31 -17.90
C GLU A 250 26.40 -3.54 -16.58
N PRO A 251 27.29 -4.06 -15.68
CA PRO A 251 27.55 -3.47 -14.36
C PRO A 251 28.05 -2.02 -14.44
N GLN A 252 28.64 -1.62 -15.56
CA GLN A 252 29.08 -0.25 -15.82
C GLN A 252 27.93 0.76 -15.85
N ARG A 253 26.67 0.32 -16.04
CA ARG A 253 25.47 1.19 -15.99
C ARG A 253 25.11 1.61 -14.57
N LYS A 254 25.63 0.89 -13.55
CA LYS A 254 25.43 1.21 -12.12
C LYS A 254 23.96 1.44 -11.76
N ILE A 255 23.09 0.56 -12.23
CA ILE A 255 21.63 0.74 -12.16
C ILE A 255 21.10 0.90 -10.72
N PHE A 256 21.76 0.26 -9.73
CA PHE A 256 21.41 0.41 -8.33
C PHE A 256 21.87 1.73 -7.70
N GLU A 257 22.78 2.47 -8.37
CA GLU A 257 23.15 3.85 -7.99
C GLU A 257 22.29 4.90 -8.70
N TYR A 258 21.56 4.50 -9.76
CA TYR A 258 20.73 5.41 -10.55
C TYR A 258 19.75 6.21 -9.68
N ARG A 259 19.64 7.52 -9.95
CA ARG A 259 18.78 8.45 -9.21
C ARG A 259 18.97 8.33 -7.68
N ASP A 260 20.24 8.37 -7.24
CA ASP A 260 20.62 8.27 -5.83
C ASP A 260 20.08 6.98 -5.15
N GLY A 261 20.19 5.85 -5.86
CA GLY A 261 19.78 4.54 -5.36
C GLY A 261 18.28 4.34 -5.24
N ILE A 262 17.48 4.90 -6.16
CA ILE A 262 16.02 4.89 -6.09
C ILE A 262 15.41 3.49 -5.92
N ILE A 263 16.00 2.46 -6.54
CA ILE A 263 15.50 1.09 -6.42
C ILE A 263 15.68 0.57 -4.98
N LEU A 264 16.85 0.81 -4.38
CA LEU A 264 17.10 0.44 -2.98
C LEU A 264 16.23 1.23 -2.01
N LYS A 265 15.99 2.51 -2.29
CA LYS A 265 15.04 3.33 -1.53
C LYS A 265 13.61 2.80 -1.66
N ALA A 266 13.18 2.41 -2.85
CA ALA A 266 11.85 1.84 -3.07
C ALA A 266 11.64 0.53 -2.29
N ILE A 267 12.66 -0.35 -2.25
CA ILE A 267 12.62 -1.58 -1.43
C ILE A 267 12.48 -1.22 0.05
N ASN A 268 13.32 -0.31 0.56
CA ASN A 268 13.26 0.12 1.96
C ASN A 268 11.91 0.79 2.29
N THR A 269 11.41 1.65 1.42
CA THR A 269 10.11 2.31 1.59
C THR A 269 8.97 1.30 1.60
N THR A 270 9.00 0.27 0.73
CA THR A 270 8.00 -0.80 0.75
C THR A 270 7.97 -1.52 2.11
N ILE A 271 9.14 -1.77 2.71
CA ILE A 271 9.22 -2.34 4.07
C ILE A 271 8.62 -1.36 5.09
N GLN A 272 9.01 -0.08 5.05
CA GLN A 272 8.54 0.95 5.98
C GLN A 272 7.02 1.17 5.93
N LEU A 273 6.38 0.90 4.78
CA LEU A 273 4.93 1.05 4.57
C LEU A 273 4.12 -0.16 5.05
N SER A 274 4.59 -0.83 6.09
CA SER A 274 3.92 -1.97 6.71
C SER A 274 3.81 -1.83 8.23
N TYR A 275 2.86 -2.56 8.81
CA TYR A 275 2.70 -2.71 10.25
C TYR A 275 2.34 -4.17 10.56
N ASN A 276 2.97 -4.75 11.58
CA ASN A 276 2.77 -6.16 11.95
C ASN A 276 2.75 -7.11 10.74
N LYS A 277 3.75 -6.96 9.85
CA LYS A 277 3.95 -7.69 8.59
C LYS A 277 2.98 -7.35 7.44
N LEU A 278 1.89 -6.63 7.66
CA LEU A 278 0.92 -6.27 6.62
C LEU A 278 1.16 -4.86 6.09
N PHE A 279 0.96 -4.65 4.80
CA PHE A 279 1.01 -3.32 4.21
C PHE A 279 -0.18 -2.47 4.65
N PHE A 280 0.03 -1.15 4.76
CA PHE A 280 -1.08 -0.23 5.02
C PHE A 280 -2.13 -0.35 3.91
N PRO A 281 -3.43 -0.56 4.25
CA PRO A 281 -4.50 -0.86 3.31
C PRO A 281 -5.04 0.40 2.62
N ILE A 282 -4.16 1.17 1.99
CA ILE A 282 -4.48 2.42 1.30
C ILE A 282 -4.84 2.14 -0.15
N ASN A 283 -5.81 2.86 -0.70
CA ASN A 283 -6.34 2.73 -2.06
C ASN A 283 -7.01 1.36 -2.28
N ASP A 284 -7.00 0.82 -3.50
CA ASP A 284 -7.57 -0.50 -3.84
C ASP A 284 -6.81 -1.68 -3.21
N ALA A 285 -6.40 -1.55 -1.96
CA ALA A 285 -5.59 -2.56 -1.27
C ALA A 285 -6.42 -3.75 -0.79
N ILE A 286 -5.85 -4.95 -0.94
CA ILE A 286 -6.32 -6.17 -0.29
C ILE A 286 -5.56 -6.30 1.04
N LYS A 287 -6.30 -6.38 2.16
CA LYS A 287 -5.73 -6.25 3.52
C LYS A 287 -4.85 -7.41 3.99
N ASP A 288 -4.85 -8.55 3.31
CA ASP A 288 -4.11 -9.76 3.68
C ASP A 288 -2.71 -9.87 3.04
N LYS A 289 -2.23 -8.81 2.40
CA LYS A 289 -0.90 -8.79 1.76
C LYS A 289 0.15 -8.14 2.66
N GLY A 290 1.29 -8.78 2.71
CA GLY A 290 2.35 -8.39 3.62
C GLY A 290 3.75 -8.48 3.04
N ILE A 291 4.72 -8.31 3.92
CA ILE A 291 6.15 -8.30 3.59
C ILE A 291 6.68 -9.64 3.05
N ASP A 292 5.93 -10.73 3.24
CA ASP A 292 6.23 -12.08 2.75
C ASP A 292 5.80 -12.34 1.30
N THR A 293 5.24 -11.34 0.62
CA THR A 293 4.92 -11.44 -0.80
C THR A 293 6.18 -11.57 -1.65
N ILE A 294 6.10 -12.41 -2.70
CA ILE A 294 7.25 -12.77 -3.55
C ILE A 294 7.98 -11.54 -4.10
N GLU A 295 7.26 -10.46 -4.38
CA GLU A 295 7.81 -9.23 -4.91
C GLU A 295 8.79 -8.58 -3.91
N LEU A 296 8.41 -8.51 -2.63
CA LEU A 296 9.29 -7.92 -1.62
C LEU A 296 10.38 -8.90 -1.18
N VAL A 297 10.13 -10.21 -1.20
CA VAL A 297 11.16 -11.24 -0.98
C VAL A 297 12.28 -11.09 -2.02
N ASN A 298 11.92 -10.87 -3.31
CA ASN A 298 12.89 -10.54 -4.36
C ASN A 298 13.66 -9.25 -4.03
N GLY A 299 12.94 -8.18 -3.67
CA GLY A 299 13.55 -6.91 -3.32
C GLY A 299 14.57 -7.04 -2.19
N VAL A 300 14.19 -7.70 -1.09
CA VAL A 300 15.05 -7.88 0.09
C VAL A 300 16.29 -8.71 -0.24
N ALA A 301 16.14 -9.84 -0.95
CA ALA A 301 17.26 -10.70 -1.32
C ALA A 301 18.26 -9.99 -2.25
N ILE A 302 17.76 -9.30 -3.28
CA ILE A 302 18.60 -8.55 -4.23
C ILE A 302 19.28 -7.38 -3.51
N ALA A 303 18.56 -6.60 -2.70
CA ALA A 303 19.13 -5.48 -1.95
C ALA A 303 20.23 -5.96 -0.99
N TYR A 304 20.03 -7.07 -0.28
CA TYR A 304 21.06 -7.67 0.55
C TYR A 304 22.26 -8.13 -0.30
N GLY A 305 22.02 -8.77 -1.45
CA GLY A 305 23.06 -9.20 -2.38
C GLY A 305 23.94 -8.06 -2.90
N ILE A 306 23.39 -6.85 -3.05
CA ILE A 306 24.07 -5.63 -3.52
C ILE A 306 24.76 -4.87 -2.37
N THR A 307 24.07 -4.72 -1.22
CA THR A 307 24.53 -3.80 -0.14
C THR A 307 25.15 -4.49 1.04
N ALA A 308 24.91 -5.78 1.24
CA ALA A 308 25.24 -6.54 2.45
C ALA A 308 24.67 -5.91 3.76
N ASP A 309 23.58 -5.15 3.68
CA ASP A 309 22.95 -4.53 4.85
C ASP A 309 22.29 -5.58 5.75
N GLN A 310 22.91 -5.85 6.90
CA GLN A 310 22.49 -6.88 7.84
C GLN A 310 21.10 -6.62 8.45
N ARG A 311 20.57 -5.39 8.38
CA ARG A 311 19.22 -5.07 8.84
C ARG A 311 18.15 -5.71 7.94
N LEU A 312 18.42 -5.90 6.66
CA LEU A 312 17.55 -6.62 5.73
C LEU A 312 17.38 -8.09 6.10
N LEU A 313 18.33 -8.69 6.80
CA LEU A 313 18.23 -10.06 7.29
C LEU A 313 17.13 -10.21 8.36
N ALA A 314 16.87 -9.17 9.18
CA ALA A 314 15.74 -9.18 10.11
C ALA A 314 14.39 -9.23 9.35
N ILE A 315 14.30 -8.55 8.21
CA ILE A 315 13.10 -8.61 7.35
C ILE A 315 12.98 -9.99 6.70
N ALA A 316 14.08 -10.53 6.14
CA ALA A 316 14.10 -11.88 5.57
C ALA A 316 13.69 -12.95 6.61
N LYS A 317 14.11 -12.80 7.87
CA LYS A 317 13.67 -13.66 8.98
C LYS A 317 12.15 -13.56 9.24
N LEU A 318 11.58 -12.35 9.15
CA LEU A 318 10.12 -12.14 9.29
C LEU A 318 9.34 -12.70 8.09
N GLN A 319 9.93 -12.67 6.88
CA GLN A 319 9.38 -13.27 5.66
C GLN A 319 9.35 -14.80 5.73
N ALA A 320 10.25 -15.40 6.49
CA ALA A 320 10.39 -16.85 6.68
C ALA A 320 10.59 -17.65 5.38
N THR A 321 11.04 -16.99 4.32
CA THR A 321 11.34 -17.56 3.00
C THR A 321 12.48 -16.81 2.33
N THR A 322 13.06 -17.38 1.26
CA THR A 322 14.09 -16.73 0.45
C THR A 322 13.97 -17.17 -1.00
N LEU A 323 14.73 -16.54 -1.89
CA LEU A 323 14.80 -16.93 -3.29
C LEU A 323 15.77 -18.09 -3.50
N LEU A 324 15.47 -18.94 -4.48
CA LEU A 324 16.41 -19.96 -4.97
C LEU A 324 17.38 -19.37 -6.00
N THR A 325 18.03 -18.27 -5.64
CA THR A 325 19.01 -17.52 -6.43
C THR A 325 20.30 -17.32 -5.63
N GLY A 326 21.37 -16.84 -6.26
CA GLY A 326 22.63 -16.53 -5.57
C GLY A 326 22.45 -15.51 -4.43
N ASP A 327 21.59 -14.50 -4.61
CA ASP A 327 21.32 -13.52 -3.58
C ASP A 327 20.49 -14.10 -2.43
N GLY A 328 19.49 -14.96 -2.74
CA GLY A 328 18.73 -15.66 -1.70
C GLY A 328 19.58 -16.67 -0.91
N LEU A 329 20.56 -17.31 -1.56
CA LEU A 329 21.55 -18.15 -0.87
C LEU A 329 22.42 -17.34 0.10
N LYS A 330 22.88 -16.15 -0.31
CA LYS A 330 23.64 -15.25 0.58
C LYS A 330 22.80 -14.86 1.82
N VAL A 331 21.52 -14.55 1.63
CA VAL A 331 20.58 -14.26 2.74
C VAL A 331 20.51 -15.45 3.70
N ALA A 332 20.24 -16.66 3.20
CA ALA A 332 20.13 -17.86 4.03
C ALA A 332 21.42 -18.13 4.81
N GLN A 333 22.57 -18.09 4.13
CA GLN A 333 23.88 -18.29 4.76
C GLN A 333 24.20 -17.25 5.85
N ALA A 334 23.78 -15.99 5.64
CA ALA A 334 23.97 -14.93 6.62
C ALA A 334 23.07 -15.10 7.83
N LEU A 335 21.83 -15.56 7.63
CA LEU A 335 20.91 -15.91 8.72
C LEU A 335 21.41 -17.10 9.55
N ASP A 336 21.93 -18.13 8.90
CA ASP A 336 22.51 -19.31 9.58
C ASP A 336 23.72 -18.91 10.44
N LYS A 337 24.48 -17.89 10.03
CA LYS A 337 25.60 -17.30 10.78
C LYS A 337 25.17 -16.33 11.90
N GLY A 338 23.86 -16.07 12.03
CA GLY A 338 23.33 -15.15 13.04
C GLY A 338 23.66 -13.67 12.81
N LEU A 339 23.90 -13.24 11.55
CA LEU A 339 24.33 -11.87 11.21
C LEU A 339 23.19 -10.85 11.20
N ALA A 340 21.95 -11.25 11.43
CA ALA A 340 20.79 -10.35 11.38
C ALA A 340 20.90 -9.26 12.46
N GLN A 341 20.74 -8.01 12.05
CA GLN A 341 20.63 -6.84 12.93
C GLN A 341 19.19 -6.34 12.96
N PRO A 342 18.74 -5.72 14.07
CA PRO A 342 17.40 -5.17 14.16
C PRO A 342 17.10 -4.19 13.02
N TYR A 343 15.93 -4.33 12.41
CA TYR A 343 15.42 -3.36 11.43
C TYR A 343 14.58 -2.31 12.16
N GLU A 344 14.87 -1.05 11.91
CA GLU A 344 14.17 0.07 12.52
C GLU A 344 13.04 0.57 11.61
N PHE A 345 11.80 0.48 12.09
CA PHE A 345 10.65 1.12 11.48
C PHE A 345 10.54 2.57 11.94
N LYS A 346 10.70 3.52 11.02
CA LYS A 346 10.84 4.95 11.34
C LYS A 346 9.55 5.73 11.17
N SER A 347 9.43 6.82 11.92
CA SER A 347 8.46 7.86 11.61
C SER A 347 9.02 8.71 10.47
N MET A 348 8.26 8.85 9.37
CA MET A 348 8.71 9.53 8.17
C MET A 348 7.53 10.12 7.39
N ALA A 349 7.81 11.18 6.63
CA ALA A 349 6.96 11.64 5.55
C ALA A 349 7.54 11.13 4.23
N PHE A 350 6.76 10.34 3.51
CA PHE A 350 7.07 9.86 2.17
C PHE A 350 6.38 10.79 1.18
N GLY A 351 7.13 11.70 0.56
CA GLY A 351 6.59 12.61 -0.46
C GLY A 351 6.00 11.83 -1.64
N ASP A 352 4.96 12.34 -2.24
CA ASP A 352 4.32 11.77 -3.44
C ASP A 352 4.72 12.53 -4.70
N GLY A 353 4.57 11.89 -5.87
CA GLY A 353 5.01 12.42 -7.15
C GLY A 353 6.51 12.33 -7.38
N ALA A 354 6.94 12.52 -8.64
CA ALA A 354 8.34 12.38 -9.08
C ALA A 354 9.34 13.27 -8.33
N LYS A 355 8.89 14.43 -7.86
CA LYS A 355 9.68 15.40 -7.09
C LYS A 355 9.42 15.32 -5.59
N GLY A 356 8.43 14.53 -5.16
CA GLY A 356 8.02 14.44 -3.76
C GLY A 356 7.23 15.64 -3.26
N ASP A 357 6.64 16.43 -4.16
CA ASP A 357 5.92 17.69 -3.89
C ASP A 357 4.40 17.61 -4.11
N GLU A 358 3.87 16.41 -4.42
CA GLU A 358 2.45 16.16 -4.60
C GLU A 358 1.77 15.68 -3.29
N GLY A 359 2.17 16.25 -2.17
CA GLY A 359 1.75 15.82 -0.85
C GLY A 359 2.64 14.73 -0.27
N ALA A 360 2.16 14.00 0.74
CA ALA A 360 2.92 12.90 1.36
C ALA A 360 2.04 11.87 2.06
N LEU A 361 2.55 10.64 2.18
CA LEU A 361 2.10 9.67 3.16
C LEU A 361 2.98 9.81 4.41
N VAL A 362 2.40 10.24 5.53
CA VAL A 362 3.14 10.40 6.79
C VAL A 362 2.85 9.21 7.70
N VAL A 363 3.91 8.58 8.18
CA VAL A 363 3.82 7.49 9.16
C VAL A 363 4.49 7.95 10.45
N MET A 364 3.75 7.95 11.55
CA MET A 364 4.24 8.27 12.89
C MET A 364 4.19 7.01 13.75
N ARG A 365 5.31 6.65 14.37
CA ARG A 365 5.45 5.42 15.16
C ARG A 365 5.92 5.73 16.57
N ALA A 366 5.23 5.19 17.56
CA ALA A 366 5.63 5.29 18.96
C ALA A 366 5.18 4.02 19.71
N ALA A 367 6.06 3.41 20.49
CA ALA A 367 5.83 2.10 21.10
C ALA A 367 5.33 1.08 20.05
N ASP A 368 4.22 0.38 20.32
CA ASP A 368 3.59 -0.59 19.41
C ASP A 368 2.58 0.05 18.44
N GLN A 369 2.61 1.37 18.28
CA GLN A 369 1.64 2.12 17.50
C GLN A 369 2.20 2.58 16.14
N ALA A 370 1.29 2.68 15.17
CA ALA A 370 1.52 3.39 13.92
C ALA A 370 0.29 4.25 13.57
N LEU A 371 0.49 5.55 13.46
CA LEU A 371 -0.46 6.51 12.93
C LEU A 371 -0.06 6.82 11.49
N VAL A 372 -0.96 6.60 10.54
CA VAL A 372 -0.76 6.87 9.12
C VAL A 372 -1.65 8.02 8.69
N PHE A 373 -1.06 9.08 8.19
CA PHE A 373 -1.77 10.25 7.69
C PHE A 373 -1.59 10.36 6.18
N LYS A 374 -2.68 10.18 5.44
CA LYS A 374 -2.69 10.18 3.97
C LYS A 374 -2.96 11.58 3.43
N ALA A 375 -1.92 12.31 3.11
CA ALA A 375 -1.97 13.59 2.42
C ALA A 375 -1.31 13.48 1.02
N THR A 376 -1.59 12.38 0.28
CA THR A 376 -1.03 12.06 -1.04
C THR A 376 -1.92 12.54 -2.18
N ALA A 377 -1.41 12.49 -3.41
CA ALA A 377 -2.20 12.57 -4.63
C ALA A 377 -3.26 11.45 -4.71
N GLN A 378 -3.98 11.32 -5.82
CA GLN A 378 -5.10 10.36 -5.93
C GLN A 378 -4.65 8.89 -5.93
N GLY A 379 -3.47 8.59 -6.46
CA GLY A 379 -3.02 7.20 -6.60
C GLY A 379 -3.37 6.58 -7.94
N MET A 380 -3.38 7.39 -9.00
CA MET A 380 -3.68 7.00 -10.37
C MET A 380 -5.02 6.24 -10.47
N GLY A 381 -5.10 5.15 -11.21
CA GLY A 381 -6.32 4.37 -11.40
C GLY A 381 -6.78 3.54 -10.19
N HIS A 382 -6.04 3.57 -9.08
CA HIS A 382 -6.32 2.82 -7.86
C HIS A 382 -6.71 3.68 -6.67
N GLY A 383 -6.66 5.01 -6.84
CA GLY A 383 -6.90 5.97 -5.77
C GLY A 383 -8.35 6.11 -5.36
N HIS A 384 -8.55 6.47 -4.11
CA HIS A 384 -9.84 6.76 -3.50
C HIS A 384 -10.05 8.26 -3.27
N PHE A 385 -11.29 8.67 -3.04
CA PHE A 385 -11.66 10.06 -2.74
C PHE A 385 -11.49 10.33 -1.23
N ASP A 386 -10.24 10.28 -0.74
CA ASP A 386 -9.91 10.18 0.67
C ASP A 386 -8.79 11.17 1.11
N LYS A 387 -8.79 12.39 0.56
CA LYS A 387 -7.80 13.41 0.90
C LYS A 387 -7.80 13.71 2.41
N LEU A 388 -6.63 13.74 3.02
CA LEU A 388 -6.40 13.92 4.45
C LEU A 388 -7.06 12.84 5.34
N ASN A 389 -7.14 11.62 4.84
CA ASN A 389 -7.55 10.43 5.61
C ASN A 389 -6.46 10.00 6.58
N TRP A 390 -6.82 9.26 7.63
CA TRP A 390 -5.86 8.66 8.55
C TRP A 390 -6.29 7.29 9.05
N LEU A 391 -5.30 6.49 9.42
CA LEU A 391 -5.46 5.16 9.99
C LEU A 391 -4.64 5.06 11.26
N PHE A 392 -5.07 4.20 12.17
CA PHE A 392 -4.34 3.95 13.40
C PHE A 392 -4.25 2.46 13.69
N PHE A 393 -3.04 2.04 14.02
CA PHE A 393 -2.69 0.67 14.39
C PHE A 393 -2.09 0.67 15.78
N ASP A 394 -2.43 -0.32 16.59
CA ASP A 394 -1.92 -0.49 17.94
C ASP A 394 -1.91 -1.96 18.32
N LYS A 395 -0.86 -2.39 19.03
CA LYS A 395 -0.71 -3.75 19.56
C LYS A 395 -1.03 -4.84 18.52
N GLY A 396 -0.49 -4.67 17.31
CA GLY A 396 -0.61 -5.62 16.21
C GLY A 396 -1.91 -5.57 15.41
N GLN A 397 -2.87 -4.71 15.77
CA GLN A 397 -4.20 -4.63 15.14
C GLN A 397 -4.47 -3.26 14.52
N GLU A 398 -5.37 -3.24 13.51
CA GLU A 398 -5.96 -2.04 12.94
C GLU A 398 -7.10 -1.55 13.87
N ILE A 399 -7.01 -0.33 14.35
CA ILE A 399 -7.96 0.26 15.31
C ILE A 399 -8.88 1.26 14.62
N VAL A 400 -8.31 2.25 13.95
CA VAL A 400 -9.01 3.14 13.04
C VAL A 400 -8.69 2.67 11.63
N SER A 401 -9.73 2.21 10.92
CA SER A 401 -9.56 1.45 9.69
C SER A 401 -9.71 2.31 8.44
N ASP A 402 -9.01 1.91 7.39
CA ASP A 402 -9.37 2.23 6.01
C ASP A 402 -10.07 1.02 5.38
N TYR A 403 -11.06 1.26 4.53
CA TYR A 403 -11.80 0.17 3.93
C TYR A 403 -10.91 -0.64 2.97
N GLY A 404 -10.02 0.00 2.21
CA GLY A 404 -9.28 -0.63 1.12
C GLY A 404 -10.20 -0.96 -0.06
N ALA A 405 -9.91 -2.00 -0.83
CA ALA A 405 -10.78 -2.45 -1.92
C ALA A 405 -11.98 -3.22 -1.41
N ALA A 406 -13.11 -3.13 -2.12
CA ALA A 406 -14.24 -4.04 -1.95
C ALA A 406 -13.78 -5.49 -2.22
N ARG A 407 -14.27 -6.44 -1.43
CA ARG A 407 -13.86 -7.83 -1.52
C ARG A 407 -15.07 -8.75 -1.52
N PHE A 408 -15.14 -9.59 -2.52
CA PHE A 408 -16.12 -10.65 -2.58
C PHE A 408 -15.74 -11.78 -1.63
N LEU A 409 -16.56 -12.04 -0.63
CA LEU A 409 -16.22 -12.95 0.47
C LEU A 409 -16.22 -14.44 0.07
N ASN A 410 -16.99 -14.79 -0.97
CA ASN A 410 -17.32 -16.18 -1.30
C ASN A 410 -16.86 -16.64 -2.68
N VAL A 411 -16.11 -15.83 -3.42
CA VAL A 411 -15.67 -16.11 -4.78
C VAL A 411 -14.19 -15.84 -4.92
N GLU A 412 -13.53 -16.56 -5.85
CA GLU A 412 -12.13 -16.35 -6.15
C GLU A 412 -11.79 -14.88 -6.50
N ALA A 413 -10.57 -14.48 -6.16
CA ALA A 413 -10.08 -13.10 -6.18
C ALA A 413 -10.29 -12.33 -7.51
N LYS A 414 -10.42 -13.02 -8.64
CA LYS A 414 -10.62 -12.44 -9.97
C LYS A 414 -11.91 -11.65 -10.16
N PHE A 415 -12.95 -11.98 -9.38
CA PHE A 415 -14.22 -11.28 -9.39
C PHE A 415 -14.40 -10.39 -8.16
N GLY A 416 -13.34 -10.23 -7.37
CA GLY A 416 -13.33 -9.45 -6.15
C GLY A 416 -12.53 -8.14 -6.28
N GLY A 417 -12.32 -7.49 -5.15
CA GLY A 417 -11.55 -6.26 -5.05
C GLY A 417 -12.16 -5.13 -5.87
N ARG A 418 -11.30 -4.40 -6.57
CA ARG A 418 -11.69 -3.23 -7.37
C ARG A 418 -12.68 -3.51 -8.50
N TYR A 419 -12.87 -4.75 -8.90
CA TYR A 419 -13.77 -5.12 -10.00
C TYR A 419 -15.21 -5.28 -9.56
N LEU A 420 -15.49 -5.30 -8.26
CA LEU A 420 -16.84 -5.32 -7.72
C LEU A 420 -17.52 -3.95 -7.89
N PRO A 421 -18.83 -3.89 -8.21
CA PRO A 421 -19.57 -2.63 -8.29
C PRO A 421 -19.45 -1.80 -7.01
N GLU A 422 -19.42 -2.44 -5.85
CA GLU A 422 -19.33 -1.82 -4.53
C GLU A 422 -17.96 -1.15 -4.29
N ASN A 423 -16.94 -1.47 -5.06
CA ASN A 423 -15.70 -0.70 -5.03
C ASN A 423 -15.94 0.76 -5.44
N ASN A 424 -16.71 0.96 -6.50
CA ASN A 424 -17.07 2.31 -6.97
C ASN A 424 -18.18 2.97 -6.14
N THR A 425 -19.15 2.18 -5.67
CA THR A 425 -20.33 2.74 -4.98
C THR A 425 -20.12 2.93 -3.48
N TYR A 426 -19.08 2.30 -2.89
CA TYR A 426 -18.71 2.45 -1.48
C TYR A 426 -17.20 2.67 -1.26
N ALA A 427 -16.35 1.68 -1.56
CA ALA A 427 -14.94 1.69 -1.14
C ALA A 427 -14.16 2.93 -1.60
N ASN A 428 -14.43 3.44 -2.82
CA ASN A 428 -13.79 4.64 -3.35
C ASN A 428 -14.40 5.94 -2.82
N GLN A 429 -15.58 5.88 -2.18
CA GLN A 429 -16.32 7.07 -1.78
C GLN A 429 -15.76 7.68 -0.49
N THR A 430 -15.79 8.99 -0.35
CA THR A 430 -15.19 9.70 0.80
C THR A 430 -15.73 9.24 2.14
N ILE A 431 -17.03 8.87 2.21
CA ILE A 431 -17.65 8.39 3.44
C ILE A 431 -17.07 7.04 3.94
N ALA A 432 -16.40 6.28 3.09
CA ALA A 432 -15.73 5.04 3.48
C ALA A 432 -14.36 5.26 4.16
N HIS A 433 -13.96 6.51 4.37
CA HIS A 433 -12.66 6.93 4.91
C HIS A 433 -12.82 7.92 6.06
N ASN A 434 -11.77 8.08 6.86
CA ASN A 434 -11.77 8.94 8.05
C ASN A 434 -11.41 10.38 7.69
N THR A 435 -12.20 11.01 6.82
CA THR A 435 -11.96 12.37 6.33
C THR A 435 -13.25 13.15 6.12
N LEU A 436 -13.13 14.45 5.80
CA LEU A 436 -14.25 15.37 5.65
C LEU A 436 -15.14 15.01 4.46
N VAL A 437 -16.44 14.89 4.72
CA VAL A 437 -17.50 14.85 3.68
C VAL A 437 -18.34 16.12 3.77
N VAL A 438 -18.59 16.76 2.62
CA VAL A 438 -19.41 17.97 2.51
C VAL A 438 -20.70 17.67 1.76
N ASP A 439 -21.87 18.00 2.35
CA ASP A 439 -23.20 17.81 1.78
C ASP A 439 -23.43 16.39 1.22
N GLU A 440 -22.95 15.36 1.94
CA GLU A 440 -23.02 13.92 1.54
C GLU A 440 -22.45 13.65 0.14
N THR A 441 -21.42 14.40 -0.27
CA THR A 441 -20.79 14.29 -1.58
C THR A 441 -19.33 13.90 -1.46
N SER A 442 -18.85 13.03 -2.34
CA SER A 442 -17.43 12.65 -2.36
C SER A 442 -16.54 13.77 -2.90
N HIS A 443 -15.28 13.76 -2.51
CA HIS A 443 -14.25 14.66 -3.04
C HIS A 443 -14.29 14.68 -4.57
N PHE A 444 -14.09 15.84 -5.16
CA PHE A 444 -14.13 16.06 -6.61
C PHE A 444 -15.45 15.64 -7.29
N ASN A 445 -16.51 15.48 -6.51
CA ASN A 445 -17.81 14.95 -6.98
C ASN A 445 -17.69 13.53 -7.57
N GLY A 446 -16.75 12.72 -7.09
CA GLY A 446 -16.45 11.38 -7.59
C GLY A 446 -15.78 11.36 -8.97
N ASN A 447 -15.17 12.48 -9.39
CA ASN A 447 -14.46 12.55 -10.67
C ASN A 447 -12.97 12.20 -10.50
N THR A 448 -12.57 11.05 -11.03
CA THR A 448 -11.20 10.52 -10.90
C THR A 448 -10.17 11.39 -11.63
N GLU A 449 -10.48 11.97 -12.79
CA GLU A 449 -9.54 12.83 -13.52
C GLU A 449 -9.21 14.08 -12.73
N LYS A 450 -10.22 14.73 -12.14
CA LYS A 450 -10.01 15.85 -11.22
C LYS A 450 -9.21 15.42 -9.99
N GLY A 451 -9.51 14.24 -9.43
CA GLY A 451 -8.75 13.69 -8.31
C GLY A 451 -7.27 13.49 -8.63
N ASN A 452 -6.97 12.96 -9.82
CA ASN A 452 -5.59 12.74 -10.29
C ASN A 452 -4.81 14.04 -10.54
N SER A 453 -5.49 15.13 -10.89
CA SER A 453 -4.87 16.43 -11.16
C SER A 453 -4.70 17.30 -9.92
N GLN A 454 -5.10 16.84 -8.74
CA GLN A 454 -5.12 17.62 -7.50
C GLN A 454 -4.53 16.81 -6.34
N HIS A 455 -3.70 17.47 -5.55
CA HIS A 455 -3.10 16.86 -4.36
C HIS A 455 -3.17 17.82 -3.16
N PRO A 456 -3.14 17.29 -1.92
CA PRO A 456 -2.96 18.09 -0.73
C PRO A 456 -1.59 18.74 -0.69
N GLN A 457 -1.48 19.82 0.03
CA GLN A 457 -0.20 20.42 0.39
C GLN A 457 0.20 19.91 1.77
N LEU A 458 1.31 19.16 1.87
CA LEU A 458 1.95 18.90 3.16
C LEU A 458 2.51 20.23 3.69
N LEU A 459 2.06 20.66 4.85
CA LEU A 459 2.53 21.87 5.49
C LEU A 459 3.83 21.60 6.25
N TYR A 460 3.83 20.56 7.07
CA TYR A 460 5.01 20.08 7.79
C TYR A 460 4.83 18.65 8.30
N PHE A 461 5.95 18.01 8.57
CA PHE A 461 6.10 16.85 9.47
C PHE A 461 7.31 17.09 10.35
N THR A 462 7.14 16.92 11.65
CA THR A 462 8.23 17.04 12.60
C THR A 462 8.03 16.14 13.81
N GLN A 463 9.09 15.83 14.53
CA GLN A 463 9.06 14.91 15.65
C GLN A 463 10.13 15.21 16.70
N ASN A 464 9.79 14.90 17.95
CA ASN A 464 10.72 14.78 19.06
C ASN A 464 10.24 13.66 20.00
N ASP A 465 10.87 13.50 21.15
CA ASP A 465 10.55 12.42 22.10
C ASP A 465 9.14 12.51 22.70
N LYS A 466 8.56 13.72 22.74
CA LYS A 466 7.22 13.95 23.32
C LYS A 466 6.09 13.93 22.30
N ILE A 467 6.38 14.31 21.07
CA ILE A 467 5.35 14.49 20.04
C ILE A 467 5.89 14.20 18.64
N LYS A 468 5.06 13.55 17.82
CA LYS A 468 5.18 13.49 16.39
C LYS A 468 3.96 14.16 15.81
N ILE A 469 4.15 15.11 14.89
CA ILE A 469 3.06 15.98 14.41
C ILE A 469 3.24 16.28 12.93
N SER A 470 2.12 16.28 12.22
CA SER A 470 2.07 16.65 10.79
C SER A 470 0.80 17.41 10.50
N ALA A 471 0.87 18.34 9.57
CA ALA A 471 -0.30 19.03 9.04
C ALA A 471 -0.29 19.06 7.51
N ALA A 472 -1.49 19.01 6.93
CA ALA A 472 -1.69 19.15 5.50
C ALA A 472 -2.98 19.90 5.21
N ARG A 473 -3.01 20.58 4.04
CA ARG A 473 -4.14 21.39 3.56
C ARG A 473 -4.68 20.84 2.26
N MET A 474 -6.01 20.90 2.11
CA MET A 474 -6.72 20.60 0.88
C MET A 474 -7.80 21.66 0.62
N ASN A 475 -7.73 22.34 -0.53
CA ASN A 475 -8.62 23.45 -0.88
C ASN A 475 -9.33 23.29 -2.22
N SER A 476 -9.16 22.13 -2.88
CA SER A 476 -9.72 21.87 -4.21
C SER A 476 -10.64 20.63 -4.24
N ALA A 477 -10.73 19.83 -3.14
CA ALA A 477 -11.59 18.66 -3.07
C ALA A 477 -13.08 18.99 -3.18
N TYR A 478 -13.47 20.15 -2.67
CA TYR A 478 -14.83 20.72 -2.78
C TYR A 478 -14.77 22.17 -3.26
N LYS A 479 -15.76 22.60 -4.01
CA LYS A 479 -15.82 23.97 -4.51
C LYS A 479 -15.95 24.98 -3.35
N ASN A 480 -14.99 25.89 -3.22
CA ASN A 480 -14.96 26.96 -2.20
C ASN A 480 -14.97 26.43 -0.75
N VAL A 481 -14.46 25.25 -0.52
CA VAL A 481 -14.19 24.69 0.82
C VAL A 481 -12.70 24.47 0.95
N ASP A 482 -12.13 24.93 2.04
CA ASP A 482 -10.75 24.77 2.42
C ASP A 482 -10.70 24.05 3.76
N PHE A 483 -9.87 23.01 3.86
CA PHE A 483 -9.69 22.31 5.11
C PHE A 483 -8.23 21.95 5.37
N VAL A 484 -7.84 22.10 6.63
CA VAL A 484 -6.51 21.82 7.14
C VAL A 484 -6.62 20.80 8.27
N ARG A 485 -5.89 19.70 8.16
CA ARG A 485 -5.83 18.69 9.20
C ARG A 485 -4.45 18.62 9.82
N THR A 486 -4.42 18.60 11.16
CA THR A 486 -3.20 18.37 11.95
C THR A 486 -3.40 17.08 12.73
N MET A 487 -2.50 16.13 12.52
CA MET A 487 -2.45 14.86 13.26
C MET A 487 -1.24 14.85 14.18
N ALA A 488 -1.44 14.54 15.45
CA ALA A 488 -0.34 14.43 16.39
C ALA A 488 -0.43 13.16 17.24
N GLN A 489 0.70 12.47 17.40
CA GLN A 489 0.90 11.37 18.34
C GLN A 489 1.71 11.90 19.51
N ILE A 490 1.11 11.93 20.71
CA ILE A 490 1.63 12.63 21.87
C ILE A 490 1.89 11.64 23.02
N THR A 491 3.10 11.64 23.56
CA THR A 491 3.45 10.92 24.77
C THR A 491 3.05 11.78 25.96
N VAL A 492 2.08 11.29 26.75
CA VAL A 492 1.57 11.99 27.94
C VAL A 492 2.24 11.41 29.19
N PRO A 493 2.88 12.23 30.04
CA PRO A 493 3.45 11.74 31.30
C PRO A 493 2.43 11.01 32.17
N GLY A 494 2.78 9.81 32.60
CA GLY A 494 1.92 8.97 33.42
C GLY A 494 0.81 8.19 32.72
N LEU A 495 0.68 8.30 31.41
CA LEU A 495 -0.12 7.36 30.60
C LEU A 495 0.75 6.26 30.02
N ALA A 496 0.19 5.04 29.93
CA ALA A 496 0.90 3.88 29.42
C ALA A 496 1.12 3.92 27.90
N GLN A 497 0.28 4.68 27.18
CA GLN A 497 0.30 4.74 25.73
C GLN A 497 0.24 6.18 25.24
N PRO A 498 0.89 6.49 24.10
CA PRO A 498 0.69 7.75 23.40
C PRO A 498 -0.77 7.92 22.95
N VAL A 499 -1.26 9.15 23.00
CA VAL A 499 -2.59 9.53 22.50
C VAL A 499 -2.49 10.14 21.10
N ILE A 500 -3.58 10.08 20.34
CA ILE A 500 -3.67 10.66 19.00
C ILE A 500 -4.60 11.88 19.08
N LEU A 501 -4.09 13.04 18.72
CA LEU A 501 -4.88 14.27 18.58
C LEU A 501 -5.14 14.54 17.10
N ASP A 502 -6.41 14.70 16.76
CA ASP A 502 -6.92 15.02 15.42
C ASP A 502 -7.58 16.40 15.44
N LEU A 503 -6.99 17.34 14.72
CA LEU A 503 -7.48 18.69 14.58
C LEU A 503 -7.82 18.95 13.11
N LEU A 504 -9.08 19.15 12.78
CA LEU A 504 -9.52 19.48 11.43
C LEU A 504 -10.28 20.80 11.41
N ASN A 505 -9.67 21.81 10.82
CA ASN A 505 -10.31 23.10 10.54
C ASN A 505 -10.94 23.09 9.16
N VAL A 506 -12.18 23.54 9.07
CA VAL A 506 -12.93 23.68 7.82
C VAL A 506 -13.44 25.09 7.68
N THR A 507 -13.23 25.71 6.51
CA THR A 507 -13.78 27.01 6.13
C THR A 507 -14.42 26.93 4.74
N ALA A 508 -15.56 27.59 4.56
CA ALA A 508 -16.30 27.61 3.30
C ALA A 508 -16.92 28.99 3.01
N LYS A 509 -17.08 29.31 1.73
CA LYS A 509 -17.76 30.57 1.32
C LYS A 509 -19.27 30.53 1.56
N ALA A 510 -19.90 29.36 1.51
CA ALA A 510 -21.32 29.14 1.78
C ALA A 510 -21.49 28.19 2.98
N ALA A 511 -22.69 28.13 3.53
CA ALA A 511 -22.99 27.20 4.62
C ALA A 511 -23.27 25.78 4.06
N HIS A 512 -22.53 24.80 4.59
CA HIS A 512 -22.59 23.40 4.22
C HIS A 512 -22.80 22.50 5.45
N GLN A 513 -23.36 21.31 5.26
CA GLN A 513 -23.29 20.23 6.22
C GLN A 513 -21.90 19.58 6.14
N PHE A 514 -21.31 19.34 7.29
CA PHE A 514 -20.04 18.64 7.39
C PHE A 514 -20.23 17.33 8.13
N ASP A 515 -19.77 16.22 7.54
CA ASP A 515 -19.71 14.91 8.16
C ASP A 515 -18.23 14.52 8.33
N LEU A 516 -17.86 14.09 9.53
CA LEU A 516 -16.55 13.52 9.81
C LEU A 516 -16.73 12.09 10.32
N PRO A 517 -16.58 11.08 9.45
CA PRO A 517 -16.63 9.67 9.83
C PRO A 517 -15.36 9.23 10.54
N LEU A 518 -15.52 8.25 11.44
CA LEU A 518 -14.44 7.44 11.98
C LEU A 518 -14.85 5.97 11.93
N HIS A 519 -14.14 5.22 11.13
CA HIS A 519 -14.29 3.77 11.00
C HIS A 519 -13.43 3.07 12.04
N TYR A 520 -14.00 2.16 12.82
CA TYR A 520 -13.28 1.51 13.92
C TYR A 520 -13.50 0.00 13.92
N LYS A 521 -12.50 -0.70 14.43
CA LYS A 521 -12.54 -2.14 14.67
C LYS A 521 -12.81 -2.40 16.14
N GLY A 522 -13.81 -3.23 16.41
CA GLY A 522 -14.17 -3.65 17.76
C GLY A 522 -15.64 -3.44 18.11
N GLN A 523 -15.95 -3.62 19.38
CA GLN A 523 -17.29 -3.55 19.93
C GLN A 523 -17.48 -2.25 20.71
N LEU A 524 -18.55 -1.49 20.42
CA LEU A 524 -18.96 -0.34 21.22
C LEU A 524 -19.24 -0.80 22.65
N VAL A 525 -18.65 -0.13 23.63
CA VAL A 525 -18.79 -0.45 25.06
C VAL A 525 -19.58 0.62 25.78
N ASP A 526 -19.24 1.90 25.58
CA ASP A 526 -19.84 2.99 26.34
C ASP A 526 -19.85 4.31 25.56
N THR A 527 -20.80 5.17 25.94
CA THR A 527 -20.87 6.58 25.51
C THR A 527 -21.28 7.45 26.70
N ASN A 528 -20.73 8.64 26.85
CA ASN A 528 -21.12 9.58 27.90
C ASN A 528 -22.39 10.40 27.56
N PHE A 529 -23.16 9.95 26.58
CA PHE A 529 -24.42 10.53 26.10
C PHE A 529 -25.43 9.45 25.73
N GLU A 530 -26.70 9.79 25.70
CA GLU A 530 -27.80 8.88 25.38
C GLU A 530 -27.89 8.60 23.87
N LEU A 531 -28.23 7.36 23.51
CA LEU A 531 -28.42 6.90 22.14
C LEU A 531 -29.91 6.66 21.86
N THR A 532 -30.40 7.17 20.73
CA THR A 532 -31.66 6.73 20.14
C THR A 532 -31.39 5.67 19.10
N THR A 533 -31.75 4.43 19.38
CA THR A 533 -31.53 3.28 18.50
C THR A 533 -32.54 3.22 17.36
N SER A 534 -32.16 2.62 16.23
CA SER A 534 -33.00 2.43 15.04
C SER A 534 -33.27 0.95 14.77
N VAL A 535 -33.23 0.08 15.77
CA VAL A 535 -33.35 -1.38 15.62
C VAL A 535 -34.68 -1.82 15.02
N ASP A 536 -35.78 -1.15 15.34
CA ASP A 536 -37.14 -1.48 14.84
C ASP A 536 -37.39 -0.97 13.42
N ASN A 537 -36.56 -0.07 12.91
CA ASN A 537 -36.71 0.53 11.58
C ASN A 537 -35.32 0.83 10.97
N LEU A 538 -34.58 -0.23 10.73
CA LEU A 538 -33.25 -0.13 10.14
C LEU A 538 -33.37 0.33 8.67
N ARG A 539 -32.71 1.42 8.33
CA ARG A 539 -32.68 1.98 6.98
C ARG A 539 -31.30 2.51 6.62
N PRO A 540 -30.99 2.58 5.31
CA PRO A 540 -29.76 3.23 4.85
C PRO A 540 -29.71 4.69 5.30
N LEU A 541 -28.50 5.17 5.62
CA LEU A 541 -28.27 6.56 6.05
C LEU A 541 -28.54 7.55 4.93
N GLY A 542 -28.30 7.16 3.67
CA GLY A 542 -28.55 8.02 2.51
C GLY A 542 -28.82 7.22 1.23
N LYS A 543 -28.75 7.89 0.08
CA LYS A 543 -29.16 7.30 -1.22
C LYS A 543 -28.02 7.10 -2.21
N LYS A 544 -26.86 7.76 -2.04
CA LYS A 544 -25.73 7.77 -2.99
C LYS A 544 -24.41 8.09 -2.28
N ASN A 545 -23.30 8.10 -3.02
CA ASN A 545 -21.96 8.48 -2.56
C ASN A 545 -21.47 7.66 -1.35
N GLY A 546 -21.85 6.37 -1.29
CA GLY A 546 -21.48 5.46 -0.21
C GLY A 546 -22.49 5.40 0.94
N TYR A 547 -23.26 6.45 1.19
CA TYR A 547 -24.24 6.51 2.28
C TYR A 547 -25.35 5.46 2.14
N GLN A 548 -25.68 5.02 0.93
CA GLN A 548 -26.66 3.95 0.68
C GLN A 548 -26.23 2.59 1.24
N HIS A 549 -24.94 2.38 1.49
CA HIS A 549 -24.41 1.14 2.04
C HIS A 549 -24.26 1.14 3.56
N LEU A 550 -24.58 2.25 4.22
CA LEU A 550 -24.49 2.41 5.67
C LEU A 550 -25.87 2.25 6.33
N TRP A 551 -26.04 1.19 7.12
CA TRP A 551 -27.18 1.10 8.03
C TRP A 551 -27.06 2.14 9.15
N LEU A 552 -28.08 2.97 9.37
CA LEU A 552 -28.18 3.82 10.56
C LEU A 552 -28.64 2.97 11.74
N LYS A 553 -27.76 2.70 12.69
CA LYS A 553 -28.02 1.88 13.88
C LYS A 553 -28.53 2.69 15.06
N ALA A 554 -27.96 3.86 15.29
CA ALA A 554 -28.33 4.79 16.33
C ALA A 554 -27.93 6.22 15.99
N ARG A 555 -28.50 7.17 16.69
CA ARG A 555 -28.12 8.59 16.68
C ARG A 555 -28.14 9.19 18.06
N ALA A 556 -27.37 10.25 18.23
CA ALA A 556 -27.36 11.06 19.44
C ALA A 556 -27.19 12.55 19.10
N THR A 557 -27.68 13.40 19.99
CA THR A 557 -27.34 14.82 20.03
C THR A 557 -26.77 15.11 21.41
N PRO A 558 -25.43 15.04 21.57
CA PRO A 558 -24.80 15.22 22.87
C PRO A 558 -25.13 16.59 23.48
N LEU A 559 -25.53 16.61 24.74
CA LEU A 559 -25.83 17.84 25.48
C LEU A 559 -24.58 18.49 26.09
N LYS A 560 -23.53 17.69 26.34
CA LYS A 560 -22.23 18.16 26.87
C LYS A 560 -21.30 18.49 25.70
N PRO A 561 -20.45 19.51 25.84
CA PRO A 561 -19.49 19.88 24.79
C PRO A 561 -18.48 18.79 24.47
N LEU A 562 -18.14 17.90 25.40
CA LEU A 562 -17.25 16.77 25.21
C LEU A 562 -18.07 15.50 25.09
N ALA A 563 -18.13 14.96 23.88
CA ALA A 563 -18.67 13.64 23.60
C ALA A 563 -17.57 12.60 23.65
N GLN A 564 -17.83 11.47 24.31
CA GLN A 564 -16.86 10.38 24.45
C GLN A 564 -17.52 9.07 24.01
N ILE A 565 -16.79 8.30 23.21
CA ILE A 565 -17.20 7.01 22.65
C ILE A 565 -16.07 6.01 22.95
N THR A 566 -16.40 4.93 23.65
CA THR A 566 -15.44 3.89 24.04
C THR A 566 -15.79 2.57 23.37
N TRP A 567 -14.79 1.92 22.80
CA TRP A 567 -14.92 0.58 22.24
C TRP A 567 -13.78 -0.33 22.70
N LEU A 568 -14.03 -1.63 22.69
CA LEU A 568 -13.07 -2.70 22.97
C LEU A 568 -12.67 -3.35 21.65
N ASN A 569 -11.36 -3.39 21.38
CA ASN A 569 -10.82 -4.10 20.23
C ASN A 569 -10.45 -5.56 20.57
N GLU A 570 -10.33 -6.41 19.57
CA GLU A 570 -9.95 -7.82 19.71
C GLU A 570 -8.58 -8.04 20.38
N ASN A 571 -7.71 -7.02 20.35
CA ASN A 571 -6.42 -7.04 21.07
C ASN A 571 -6.56 -6.92 22.59
N GLY A 572 -7.80 -6.83 23.10
CA GLY A 572 -8.12 -6.69 24.53
C GLY A 572 -7.88 -5.30 25.10
N ARG A 573 -7.65 -4.26 24.25
CA ARG A 573 -7.47 -2.88 24.68
C ARG A 573 -8.72 -2.04 24.43
N PHE A 574 -9.01 -1.11 25.33
CA PHE A 574 -10.03 -0.11 25.14
C PHE A 574 -9.48 1.10 24.39
N TYR A 575 -10.34 1.70 23.61
CA TYR A 575 -10.08 2.95 22.89
C TYR A 575 -11.20 3.91 23.12
N SER A 576 -10.90 5.12 23.57
CA SER A 576 -11.89 6.18 23.75
C SER A 576 -11.59 7.34 22.80
N LEU A 577 -12.55 7.67 21.94
CA LEU A 577 -12.51 8.94 21.22
C LEU A 577 -13.30 9.97 22.01
N SER A 578 -12.62 11.02 22.42
CA SER A 578 -13.19 12.23 23.02
C SER A 578 -13.20 13.33 21.98
N THR A 579 -14.36 13.83 21.61
CA THR A 579 -14.52 14.87 20.57
C THR A 579 -15.31 16.06 21.08
N LEU A 580 -14.85 17.27 20.74
CA LEU A 580 -15.59 18.48 21.05
C LEU A 580 -16.75 18.65 20.06
N VAL A 581 -17.95 18.80 20.61
CA VAL A 581 -19.17 19.02 19.84
C VAL A 581 -19.82 20.32 20.24
N GLN A 582 -20.29 21.08 19.27
CA GLN A 582 -21.06 22.31 19.50
C GLN A 582 -22.57 22.02 19.38
N ASN A 583 -23.38 22.97 19.84
CA ASN A 583 -24.83 22.85 19.81
C ASN A 583 -25.36 22.37 18.44
N LYS A 584 -26.26 21.37 18.47
CA LYS A 584 -26.90 20.72 17.31
C LYS A 584 -25.99 19.77 16.49
N ALA A 585 -24.79 19.45 16.93
CA ALA A 585 -24.06 18.34 16.32
C ALA A 585 -24.79 17.01 16.57
N GLU A 586 -24.85 16.15 15.58
CA GLU A 586 -25.33 14.77 15.71
C GLU A 586 -24.15 13.80 15.65
N ILE A 587 -24.23 12.72 16.39
CA ILE A 587 -23.37 11.57 16.24
C ILE A 587 -24.21 10.41 15.72
N LEU A 588 -23.88 9.91 14.53
CA LEU A 588 -24.58 8.84 13.83
C LEU A 588 -23.77 7.57 13.91
N PHE A 589 -24.31 6.53 14.50
CA PHE A 589 -23.67 5.20 14.54
C PHE A 589 -24.16 4.38 13.36
N THR A 590 -23.22 3.88 12.56
CA THR A 590 -23.50 3.20 11.31
C THR A 590 -22.76 1.86 11.22
N GLN A 591 -23.27 1.01 10.35
CA GLN A 591 -22.69 -0.26 10.01
C GLN A 591 -22.80 -0.51 8.50
N ILE A 592 -21.73 -0.96 7.86
CA ILE A 592 -21.72 -1.30 6.43
C ILE A 592 -22.55 -2.57 6.21
N GLY A 593 -23.29 -2.64 5.10
CA GLY A 593 -24.04 -3.81 4.65
C GLY A 593 -25.43 -3.50 4.08
N ALA A 594 -25.87 -2.24 4.06
CA ALA A 594 -27.12 -1.86 3.40
C ALA A 594 -26.96 -1.95 1.87
N ASN A 595 -28.03 -2.37 1.17
CA ASN A 595 -28.06 -2.49 -0.30
C ASN A 595 -26.88 -3.29 -0.89
N ASP A 596 -26.49 -4.35 -0.19
CA ASP A 596 -25.44 -5.28 -0.61
C ASP A 596 -25.94 -6.73 -0.57
N PRO A 597 -26.86 -7.12 -1.48
CA PRO A 597 -27.48 -8.44 -1.47
C PRO A 597 -26.51 -9.59 -1.78
N ASN A 598 -25.38 -9.28 -2.38
CA ASN A 598 -24.33 -10.24 -2.74
C ASN A 598 -23.25 -10.39 -1.66
N PHE A 599 -23.33 -9.64 -0.57
CA PHE A 599 -22.32 -9.62 0.50
C PHE A 599 -20.91 -9.29 0.00
N ASN A 600 -20.80 -8.35 -0.92
CA ASN A 600 -19.54 -7.88 -1.49
C ASN A 600 -18.76 -6.95 -0.54
N LEU A 601 -19.45 -6.39 0.47
CA LEU A 601 -18.86 -5.48 1.44
C LEU A 601 -18.58 -6.19 2.76
N ARG A 602 -17.44 -5.87 3.37
CA ARG A 602 -17.14 -6.28 4.75
C ARG A 602 -17.98 -5.46 5.71
N THR A 603 -18.54 -6.12 6.71
CA THR A 603 -19.24 -5.44 7.79
C THR A 603 -18.24 -4.75 8.70
N GLU A 604 -18.26 -3.43 8.72
CA GLU A 604 -17.44 -2.59 9.59
C GLU A 604 -18.31 -1.52 10.25
N ASN A 605 -17.91 -1.08 11.44
CA ASN A 605 -18.61 -0.05 12.19
C ASN A 605 -18.00 1.32 11.94
N ALA A 606 -18.84 2.35 11.96
CA ALA A 606 -18.37 3.72 11.98
C ALA A 606 -19.32 4.58 12.81
N PHE A 607 -18.82 5.68 13.35
CA PHE A 607 -19.64 6.79 13.78
C PHE A 607 -19.26 8.05 13.00
N ILE A 608 -20.23 8.92 12.80
CA ILE A 608 -20.09 10.12 12.00
C ILE A 608 -20.46 11.31 12.88
N VAL A 609 -19.55 12.24 13.06
CA VAL A 609 -19.86 13.54 13.67
C VAL A 609 -20.43 14.44 12.57
N ARG A 610 -21.73 14.67 12.62
CA ARG A 610 -22.46 15.49 11.64
C ARG A 610 -22.72 16.88 12.19
N ILE A 611 -22.24 17.89 11.50
CA ILE A 611 -22.43 19.30 11.82
C ILE A 611 -23.47 19.90 10.87
N PRO A 612 -24.53 20.53 11.40
CA PRO A 612 -25.53 21.18 10.56
C PRO A 612 -24.91 22.35 9.78
N ARG A 613 -25.63 22.84 8.78
CA ARG A 613 -25.14 23.85 7.84
C ARG A 613 -24.46 25.05 8.51
N THR A 614 -23.17 25.16 8.29
CA THR A 614 -22.31 26.24 8.75
C THR A 614 -21.24 26.60 7.71
N LYS A 615 -20.62 27.79 7.83
CA LYS A 615 -19.51 28.19 6.96
C LYS A 615 -18.15 27.74 7.48
N SER A 616 -18.04 27.41 8.75
CA SER A 616 -16.79 26.97 9.36
C SER A 616 -17.05 26.07 10.55
N TYR A 617 -16.09 25.17 10.79
CA TYR A 617 -16.09 24.32 11.98
C TYR A 617 -14.68 23.84 12.32
N ASP A 618 -14.38 23.74 13.60
CA ASP A 618 -13.17 23.13 14.15
C ASP A 618 -13.52 21.78 14.80
N PHE A 619 -13.17 20.69 14.13
CA PHE A 619 -13.23 19.37 14.74
C PHE A 619 -11.97 19.18 15.59
N VAL A 620 -12.17 18.81 16.85
CA VAL A 620 -11.09 18.54 17.81
C VAL A 620 -11.40 17.23 18.49
N SER A 621 -10.58 16.22 18.23
CA SER A 621 -10.76 14.88 18.76
C SER A 621 -9.47 14.32 19.32
N LEU A 622 -9.55 13.59 20.41
CA LEU A 622 -8.45 12.88 21.04
C LEU A 622 -8.81 11.39 21.14
N LEU A 623 -8.02 10.54 20.53
CA LEU A 623 -8.10 9.09 20.65
C LEU A 623 -7.09 8.62 21.72
N GLU A 624 -7.59 7.96 22.73
CA GLU A 624 -6.82 7.40 23.84
C GLU A 624 -6.89 5.87 23.80
N PRO A 625 -5.77 5.18 23.57
CA PRO A 625 -5.63 3.76 23.87
C PRO A 625 -5.42 3.57 25.39
N HIS A 626 -6.27 2.79 26.05
CA HIS A 626 -6.18 2.59 27.49
C HIS A 626 -6.65 1.21 27.93
N GLY A 627 -6.35 0.86 29.14
CA GLY A 627 -6.86 -0.29 29.85
C GLY A 627 -6.59 -1.65 29.20
N LYS A 628 -7.18 -2.66 29.80
CA LYS A 628 -7.11 -4.04 29.34
C LYS A 628 -8.36 -4.81 29.78
N TYR A 629 -8.92 -5.59 28.89
CA TYR A 629 -9.86 -6.67 29.20
C TYR A 629 -9.13 -8.01 29.04
N ASP A 630 -9.25 -8.84 30.06
CA ASP A 630 -8.71 -10.21 30.07
C ASP A 630 -9.88 -11.21 30.07
N PRO A 631 -10.18 -11.84 28.92
CA PRO A 631 -11.31 -12.77 28.80
C PRO A 631 -11.08 -14.10 29.52
N VAL A 632 -9.83 -14.44 29.85
CA VAL A 632 -9.49 -15.70 30.53
C VAL A 632 -9.75 -15.59 32.02
N ASN A 633 -9.32 -14.46 32.62
CA ASN A 633 -9.51 -14.18 34.05
C ASN A 633 -10.75 -13.34 34.31
N GLU A 634 -11.49 -12.96 33.28
CA GLU A 634 -12.74 -12.19 33.33
C GLU A 634 -12.65 -10.89 34.13
N PHE A 635 -11.57 -10.11 33.96
CA PHE A 635 -11.41 -8.83 34.60
C PHE A 635 -11.05 -7.68 33.65
N THR A 636 -11.41 -6.47 34.07
CA THR A 636 -11.11 -5.23 33.36
C THR A 636 -10.25 -4.33 34.24
N GLN A 637 -9.19 -3.78 33.65
CA GLN A 637 -8.36 -2.74 34.25
C GLN A 637 -8.47 -1.46 33.43
N GLU A 638 -8.61 -0.30 34.08
CA GLU A 638 -8.59 1.02 33.46
C GLU A 638 -9.50 1.11 32.22
N GLY A 639 -10.70 0.52 32.30
CA GLY A 639 -11.66 0.49 31.20
C GLY A 639 -12.28 1.85 30.86
N ALA A 640 -12.04 2.89 31.67
CA ALA A 640 -12.47 4.26 31.43
C ALA A 640 -11.32 5.13 30.92
N SER A 641 -11.62 6.11 30.05
CA SER A 641 -10.66 7.11 29.59
C SER A 641 -10.05 7.91 30.75
N GLN A 642 -8.77 8.21 30.65
CA GLN A 642 -8.05 9.07 31.59
C GLN A 642 -8.16 10.56 31.21
N LEU A 643 -8.75 10.91 30.08
CA LEU A 643 -8.99 12.31 29.71
C LEU A 643 -10.12 12.90 30.54
N GLN A 644 -9.80 13.88 31.39
CA GLN A 644 -10.76 14.61 32.21
C GLN A 644 -11.36 15.82 31.51
N SER A 645 -10.56 16.54 30.71
CA SER A 645 -11.00 17.74 29.99
C SER A 645 -10.21 17.95 28.71
N LEU A 646 -10.94 18.30 27.66
CA LEU A 646 -10.41 18.77 26.38
C LEU A 646 -11.00 20.14 26.11
N LYS A 647 -10.17 21.14 25.80
CA LYS A 647 -10.61 22.48 25.46
C LYS A 647 -9.85 23.00 24.25
N SER A 648 -10.52 23.79 23.44
CA SER A 648 -9.97 24.39 22.22
C SER A 648 -10.29 25.86 22.16
N GLU A 649 -9.31 26.66 21.74
CA GLU A 649 -9.42 28.09 21.60
C GLU A 649 -8.58 28.58 20.42
N ARG A 650 -9.05 29.60 19.71
CA ARG A 650 -8.32 30.30 18.64
C ARG A 650 -7.88 31.68 19.12
N GLN A 651 -6.59 31.97 18.95
CA GLN A 651 -6.03 33.30 19.20
C GLN A 651 -5.23 33.73 17.98
N ALA A 652 -5.79 34.67 17.21
CA ALA A 652 -5.24 35.04 15.88
C ALA A 652 -4.96 33.78 15.03
N ASN A 653 -3.71 33.53 14.68
CA ASN A 653 -3.29 32.40 13.84
C ASN A 653 -2.91 31.16 14.66
N VAL A 654 -3.03 31.21 15.99
CA VAL A 654 -2.65 30.10 16.87
C VAL A 654 -3.89 29.32 17.31
N TRP A 655 -3.86 28.03 17.13
CA TRP A 655 -4.84 27.11 17.65
C TRP A 655 -4.34 26.48 18.93
N LEU A 656 -5.00 26.74 20.05
CA LEU A 656 -4.67 26.24 21.36
C LEU A 656 -5.57 25.05 21.69
N VAL A 657 -4.98 23.96 22.15
CA VAL A 657 -5.70 22.78 22.65
C VAL A 657 -5.13 22.36 23.99
N SER A 658 -5.93 22.44 25.06
CA SER A 658 -5.53 21.96 26.39
C SER A 658 -6.18 20.61 26.69
N MET A 659 -5.37 19.70 27.22
CA MET A 659 -5.71 18.32 27.56
C MET A 659 -5.37 18.08 29.04
N LEU A 660 -6.37 17.87 29.87
CA LEU A 660 -6.19 17.54 31.31
C LEU A 660 -6.56 16.08 31.54
N PHE A 661 -5.66 15.33 32.17
CA PHE A 661 -5.83 13.92 32.47
C PHE A 661 -6.11 13.70 33.98
N VAL A 662 -6.72 12.58 34.31
CA VAL A 662 -7.13 12.20 35.68
C VAL A 662 -5.92 12.19 36.66
N ASN A 663 -4.74 11.79 36.18
CA ASN A 663 -3.50 11.84 37.00
C ASN A 663 -3.01 13.27 37.28
N GLY A 664 -3.74 14.28 36.77
CA GLY A 664 -3.45 15.71 36.95
C GLY A 664 -2.42 16.26 35.99
N THR A 665 -1.92 15.48 35.04
CA THR A 665 -1.10 15.99 33.91
C THR A 665 -1.96 16.87 33.04
N GLU A 666 -1.49 18.08 32.76
CA GLU A 666 -2.14 19.00 31.82
C GLU A 666 -1.15 19.38 30.71
N LEU A 667 -1.52 19.16 29.47
CA LEU A 667 -0.75 19.55 28.30
C LEU A 667 -1.48 20.65 27.54
N LEU A 668 -0.73 21.62 27.04
CA LEU A 668 -1.18 22.66 26.13
C LEU A 668 -0.43 22.51 24.80
N LEU A 669 -1.14 22.21 23.73
CA LEU A 669 -0.61 22.26 22.37
C LEU A 669 -1.04 23.57 21.71
N ALA A 670 -0.07 24.35 21.24
CA ALA A 670 -0.27 25.51 20.40
C ALA A 670 0.19 25.18 18.98
N VAL A 671 -0.65 25.43 17.97
CA VAL A 671 -0.36 25.13 16.55
C VAL A 671 -0.60 26.36 15.71
N ASN A 672 0.32 26.65 14.79
CA ASN A 672 0.14 27.68 13.74
C ASN A 672 0.35 27.04 12.36
N ASN A 673 -0.75 26.77 11.65
CA ASN A 673 -0.76 26.17 10.32
C ASN A 673 -0.69 27.22 9.18
N ASP A 674 -0.82 28.51 9.48
CA ASP A 674 -0.82 29.58 8.46
C ASP A 674 0.59 29.85 7.90
N ARG A 675 1.61 29.31 8.57
CA ARG A 675 3.03 29.53 8.22
C ARG A 675 3.65 28.27 7.61
N ALA A 676 3.20 27.93 6.43
CA ALA A 676 3.61 26.71 5.74
C ALA A 676 5.12 26.68 5.35
N GLN A 677 5.85 27.80 5.40
CA GLN A 677 7.21 27.87 4.85
C GLN A 677 8.25 28.61 5.70
N ASP A 678 7.88 29.26 6.80
CA ASP A 678 8.82 29.99 7.63
C ASP A 678 8.98 29.37 9.01
N ALA A 679 9.85 28.36 9.08
CA ALA A 679 10.16 27.65 10.33
C ALA A 679 10.81 28.52 11.42
N GLY A 680 11.31 29.72 11.07
CA GLY A 680 11.95 30.67 11.99
C GLY A 680 11.04 31.78 12.52
N ALA A 681 9.77 31.81 12.09
CA ALA A 681 8.87 32.87 12.52
C ALA A 681 8.23 32.57 13.88
N THR A 682 8.28 33.54 14.79
CA THR A 682 7.73 33.44 16.16
C THR A 682 6.22 33.66 16.16
N SER A 683 5.48 32.79 16.81
CA SER A 683 4.06 32.94 17.15
C SER A 683 3.90 33.24 18.62
N SER A 684 2.89 34.06 19.00
CA SER A 684 2.62 34.39 20.40
C SER A 684 1.16 34.21 20.73
N PHE A 685 0.88 33.83 21.98
CA PHE A 685 -0.46 33.66 22.51
C PHE A 685 -0.49 33.90 24.03
N VAL A 686 -1.69 34.10 24.57
CA VAL A 686 -1.91 34.25 26.00
C VAL A 686 -2.66 33.04 26.54
N PHE A 687 -2.16 32.37 27.56
CA PHE A 687 -2.88 31.29 28.20
C PHE A 687 -2.89 31.51 29.71
N ARG A 688 -4.08 31.56 30.34
CA ARG A 688 -4.29 31.85 31.78
C ARG A 688 -3.56 33.10 32.26
N GLY A 689 -3.56 34.16 31.44
CA GLY A 689 -2.92 35.44 31.75
C GLY A 689 -1.39 35.45 31.60
N VAL A 690 -0.77 34.37 31.14
CA VAL A 690 0.66 34.26 30.84
C VAL A 690 0.90 34.39 29.35
N ASN A 691 1.84 35.23 28.94
CA ASN A 691 2.29 35.35 27.55
C ASN A 691 3.24 34.18 27.24
N HIS A 692 2.98 33.52 26.12
CA HIS A 692 3.82 32.46 25.55
C HIS A 692 4.22 32.81 24.13
N SER A 693 5.38 32.32 23.72
CA SER A 693 5.84 32.40 22.33
C SER A 693 6.53 31.10 21.92
N PHE A 694 6.50 30.81 20.63
CA PHE A 694 7.21 29.67 20.06
C PHE A 694 7.62 29.95 18.60
N ASP A 695 8.70 29.32 18.19
CA ASP A 695 9.18 29.35 16.82
C ASP A 695 8.69 28.11 16.06
N GLY A 696 8.45 28.28 14.75
CA GLY A 696 7.96 27.20 13.89
C GLY A 696 6.46 26.97 14.02
N HIS A 697 6.03 25.72 13.82
CA HIS A 697 4.62 25.35 13.59
C HIS A 697 3.85 25.03 14.85
N PHE A 698 4.52 24.62 15.94
CA PHE A 698 3.84 24.20 17.16
C PHE A 698 4.71 24.36 18.41
N SER A 699 4.03 24.35 19.57
CA SER A 699 4.64 24.18 20.88
C SER A 699 3.79 23.26 21.74
N LEU A 700 4.41 22.29 22.41
CA LEU A 700 3.76 21.45 23.41
C LEU A 700 4.31 21.79 24.78
N ILE A 701 3.45 22.29 25.65
CA ILE A 701 3.78 22.79 26.98
C ILE A 701 3.11 21.86 28.02
N GLU A 702 3.90 21.34 28.96
CA GLU A 702 3.39 20.68 30.14
C GLU A 702 3.14 21.76 31.21
N LEU A 703 1.89 21.89 31.60
CA LEU A 703 1.48 22.88 32.62
C LEU A 703 1.70 22.30 34.01
N ASN A 704 2.61 22.88 34.77
CA ASN A 704 2.87 22.45 36.13
C ASN A 704 1.62 22.65 37.02
N LYS A 705 1.31 21.69 37.90
CA LYS A 705 0.38 21.94 38.97
C LYS A 705 0.90 23.11 39.80
N LYS A 706 0.12 24.21 39.88
CA LYS A 706 0.35 25.24 40.91
C LYS A 706 -0.04 24.72 42.26
#